data_ed54d483a3ef5aaa30600da771c3ea15
#
_entry.id   ed54d483a3ef5aaa30600da771c3ea15
#
_cell.length_a   1.000
_cell.length_b   1.000
_cell.length_c   1.000
_cell.angle_alpha   90.00
_cell.angle_beta   90.00
_cell.angle_gamma   90.00
#
_symmetry.space_group_name_H-M   'P 1'
#
loop_
_entity.id
_entity.type
_entity.pdbx_description
1 polymer ?
#
loop_
_entity_poly.entity_id
_entity_poly.type
_entity_poly.pdbx_seq_one_letter_code
_entity_poly.pdbx_strand_id
1 'polypeptide(L)'
;MTVWPTKSNLTAVAVEGNNGNCRWRDLQPGKTVSCTQGFHITENSDIKEKGFTPSTDWKISKDANGNEVISTPKLIGEKVTNINPVPRPRKDGDPIRLATIGQTVEGLTGKPYYRIPAIAEANNGWILTAWDYRPNGAADAPNPNSIVQRISKDGGKTFEKIQIVAKGKENSNKDGLSNKYGFSDPSYVVDQETGNIFLFFVKSYDGGVWDSTASTDKSDRHILDAAVTCSKDNGLTWSEPKVITKDITKYPKNERARFATSGHGIQLKYGKYKGRLIQQYAIVNSSNGSVQRNNEKWQAVSVYSDDHGVTWKAGNPVGLGKEQSHMDENKVVELSDGRIMLNSRPHEGGANNHRIIAFSNDGGETYGRAYKDETLPDPGNNAQITRAFPDAPIGSDAAKILLYSSSSGSGRANGLIRVSYNDGESWTEEKGFKNGAMAYSTIQALSQKAGGGYGLLYEGDNNDIMYTRISADWLSIRPNITLGSTTKINLSTQKISLPVVNPTSTKYENIKVTSINTSDFTASSDSVTIEANKTTYIPLKIEVPKTAKVGDKLTAKIRIASANKNQDRSSTELSFETTITLNVTSETKDSSTQTDPLPNNQSHTDTQTGKDPETTQSEKEINKNNNKQNSSTFNIDKEYSQNYRKDYSNTDDSRTNYHYSSKAKQDNYSIDNENNDKHYSKSGNALAKNRGMMQKTGINTTIPYALMLLLIAISTALMKLKNMKY
;
A
#
# COMPACT_ATOMS: atom_id res chain seq x y z
N MET A 1 -21.50 -1.71 -27.82
CA MET A 1 -21.96 -3.13 -27.71
C MET A 1 -22.17 -3.46 -26.25
N THR A 2 -23.20 -4.22 -25.88
CA THR A 2 -23.38 -4.69 -24.50
C THR A 2 -23.07 -6.18 -24.42
N VAL A 3 -22.28 -6.59 -23.45
CA VAL A 3 -21.85 -7.97 -23.22
C VAL A 3 -22.23 -8.38 -21.80
N TRP A 4 -22.82 -9.56 -21.62
CA TRP A 4 -23.19 -10.10 -20.31
C TRP A 4 -23.32 -11.62 -20.31
N PRO A 5 -23.12 -12.31 -19.16
CA PRO A 5 -23.35 -13.75 -19.05
C PRO A 5 -24.89 -14.05 -19.03
N THR A 6 -25.28 -15.13 -19.66
CA THR A 6 -26.68 -15.58 -19.69
C THR A 6 -26.93 -16.84 -18.88
N LYS A 7 -25.98 -17.79 -18.92
CA LYS A 7 -25.99 -19.01 -18.11
C LYS A 7 -24.58 -19.24 -17.59
N SER A 8 -24.43 -19.34 -16.29
CA SER A 8 -23.14 -19.62 -15.64
C SER A 8 -23.36 -20.52 -14.44
N ASN A 9 -22.47 -21.48 -14.23
CA ASN A 9 -22.40 -22.22 -12.98
C ASN A 9 -21.50 -21.53 -11.94
N LEU A 10 -21.08 -20.30 -12.23
CA LEU A 10 -20.34 -19.42 -11.36
C LEU A 10 -21.20 -18.22 -10.98
N THR A 11 -20.89 -17.60 -9.84
CA THR A 11 -21.49 -16.33 -9.43
C THR A 11 -20.53 -15.20 -9.78
N ALA A 12 -21.02 -14.13 -10.42
CA ALA A 12 -20.23 -12.95 -10.66
C ALA A 12 -19.81 -12.31 -9.34
N VAL A 13 -18.53 -12.01 -9.23
CA VAL A 13 -17.95 -11.34 -8.07
C VAL A 13 -17.79 -9.87 -8.41
N ALA A 14 -18.17 -8.97 -7.49
CA ALA A 14 -17.95 -7.55 -7.67
C ALA A 14 -16.43 -7.32 -7.71
N VAL A 15 -15.99 -6.89 -8.89
CA VAL A 15 -14.63 -6.46 -9.15
C VAL A 15 -14.72 -5.16 -9.92
N GLU A 16 -13.60 -4.48 -10.06
CA GLU A 16 -13.53 -3.23 -10.79
C GLU A 16 -14.29 -3.27 -12.13
N GLY A 17 -15.03 -2.22 -12.39
CA GLY A 17 -15.76 -2.01 -13.65
C GLY A 17 -16.99 -2.87 -13.88
N ASN A 18 -17.39 -3.72 -12.93
CA ASN A 18 -18.53 -4.60 -13.20
C ASN A 18 -19.50 -4.83 -12.02
N ASN A 19 -19.56 -4.13 -10.98
CA ASN A 19 -20.56 -4.19 -9.89
C ASN A 19 -21.09 -5.61 -9.54
N GLY A 20 -20.33 -6.68 -9.80
CA GLY A 20 -20.71 -8.05 -9.51
C GLY A 20 -21.67 -8.70 -10.52
N ASN A 21 -21.96 -8.10 -11.66
CA ASN A 21 -22.88 -8.65 -12.67
C ASN A 21 -22.22 -9.03 -14.00
N CYS A 22 -20.92 -8.74 -14.17
CA CYS A 22 -20.16 -9.01 -15.40
C CYS A 22 -20.84 -8.46 -16.67
N ARG A 23 -21.50 -7.30 -16.56
CA ARG A 23 -22.20 -6.67 -17.67
C ARG A 23 -21.55 -5.36 -18.07
N TRP A 24 -21.06 -5.29 -19.30
CA TRP A 24 -20.47 -4.09 -19.88
C TRP A 24 -21.39 -3.50 -20.93
N ARG A 25 -21.61 -2.19 -20.87
CA ARG A 25 -22.33 -1.41 -21.86
C ARG A 25 -21.33 -0.59 -22.66
N ASP A 26 -21.67 -0.35 -23.92
CA ASP A 26 -20.89 0.52 -24.80
C ASP A 26 -19.40 0.13 -24.97
N LEU A 27 -19.13 -1.19 -24.98
CA LEU A 27 -17.81 -1.73 -25.23
C LEU A 27 -17.32 -1.28 -26.61
N GLN A 28 -16.25 -0.51 -26.64
CA GLN A 28 -15.65 0.03 -27.85
C GLN A 28 -14.79 -1.00 -28.57
N PRO A 29 -14.62 -0.86 -29.91
CA PRO A 29 -13.70 -1.69 -30.67
C PRO A 29 -12.26 -1.68 -30.12
N GLY A 30 -11.62 -2.84 -30.09
CA GLY A 30 -10.24 -3.00 -29.59
C GLY A 30 -10.10 -2.99 -28.07
N LYS A 31 -11.18 -2.82 -27.30
CA LYS A 31 -11.14 -2.88 -25.84
C LYS A 31 -11.39 -4.32 -25.35
N THR A 32 -10.62 -4.69 -24.36
CA THR A 32 -10.77 -5.95 -23.61
C THR A 32 -11.40 -5.65 -22.27
N VAL A 33 -12.33 -6.48 -21.84
CA VAL A 33 -12.93 -6.45 -20.51
C VAL A 33 -12.78 -7.81 -19.86
N SER A 34 -12.62 -7.83 -18.56
CA SER A 34 -12.52 -9.06 -17.78
C SER A 34 -13.61 -9.14 -16.73
N CYS A 35 -13.99 -10.35 -16.42
CA CYS A 35 -14.97 -10.63 -15.38
C CYS A 35 -14.46 -11.76 -14.50
N THR A 36 -14.39 -11.51 -13.21
CA THR A 36 -14.15 -12.57 -12.23
C THR A 36 -15.46 -13.20 -11.83
N GLN A 37 -15.58 -14.50 -12.04
CA GLN A 37 -16.70 -15.31 -11.57
C GLN A 37 -16.16 -16.38 -10.62
N GLY A 38 -16.89 -16.64 -9.54
CA GLY A 38 -16.51 -17.62 -8.54
C GLY A 38 -17.69 -18.46 -8.10
N PHE A 39 -17.43 -19.48 -7.33
CA PHE A 39 -18.46 -20.25 -6.64
C PHE A 39 -18.01 -20.55 -5.21
N HIS A 40 -19.00 -20.76 -4.34
CA HIS A 40 -18.75 -21.08 -2.95
C HIS A 40 -18.64 -22.60 -2.79
N ILE A 41 -17.48 -23.06 -2.29
CA ILE A 41 -17.28 -24.47 -1.93
C ILE A 41 -17.69 -24.63 -0.47
N THR A 42 -18.70 -25.45 -0.22
CA THR A 42 -19.04 -25.89 1.13
C THR A 42 -18.32 -27.18 1.46
N GLU A 43 -18.11 -27.47 2.73
CA GLU A 43 -17.40 -28.67 3.20
C GLU A 43 -18.06 -29.98 2.70
N ASN A 44 -19.37 -29.95 2.43
CA ASN A 44 -20.17 -31.09 1.98
C ASN A 44 -20.45 -31.07 0.46
N SER A 45 -19.70 -30.27 -0.33
CA SER A 45 -19.97 -30.23 -1.76
C SER A 45 -19.26 -31.38 -2.49
N ASP A 46 -20.01 -32.07 -3.35
CA ASP A 46 -19.48 -33.10 -4.29
C ASP A 46 -18.35 -32.56 -5.18
N ILE A 47 -18.24 -31.28 -5.30
CA ILE A 47 -17.20 -30.58 -6.07
C ILE A 47 -15.81 -30.89 -5.53
N LYS A 48 -15.69 -31.07 -4.22
CA LYS A 48 -14.40 -31.36 -3.57
C LYS A 48 -13.80 -32.69 -4.06
N GLU A 49 -14.64 -33.70 -4.29
CA GLU A 49 -14.21 -35.03 -4.75
C GLU A 49 -14.21 -35.16 -6.28
N LYS A 50 -15.24 -34.62 -6.94
CA LYS A 50 -15.48 -34.79 -8.38
C LYS A 50 -14.77 -33.75 -9.25
N GLY A 51 -14.25 -32.68 -8.64
CA GLY A 51 -13.74 -31.51 -9.32
C GLY A 51 -14.86 -30.63 -9.90
N PHE A 52 -14.49 -29.50 -10.46
CA PHE A 52 -15.40 -28.51 -11.01
C PHE A 52 -14.93 -28.02 -12.37
N THR A 53 -15.84 -28.03 -13.36
CA THR A 53 -15.57 -27.43 -14.67
C THR A 53 -16.36 -26.13 -14.77
N PRO A 54 -15.69 -24.97 -14.72
CA PRO A 54 -16.40 -23.70 -14.86
C PRO A 54 -16.91 -23.52 -16.28
N SER A 55 -18.12 -22.94 -16.39
CA SER A 55 -18.69 -22.63 -17.70
C SER A 55 -19.59 -21.41 -17.66
N THR A 56 -19.54 -20.62 -18.72
CA THR A 56 -20.35 -19.42 -18.86
C THR A 56 -20.78 -19.23 -20.31
N ASP A 57 -22.08 -19.03 -20.55
CA ASP A 57 -22.62 -18.58 -21.82
C ASP A 57 -22.70 -17.05 -21.81
N TRP A 58 -22.20 -16.43 -22.87
CA TRP A 58 -22.22 -14.98 -23.01
C TRP A 58 -23.24 -14.53 -24.05
N LYS A 59 -23.82 -13.35 -23.89
CA LYS A 59 -24.66 -12.69 -24.87
C LYS A 59 -24.08 -11.32 -25.24
N ILE A 60 -24.16 -11.01 -26.52
CA ILE A 60 -23.77 -9.72 -27.11
C ILE A 60 -25.04 -9.09 -27.68
N SER A 61 -25.33 -7.82 -27.36
CA SER A 61 -26.55 -7.16 -27.82
C SER A 61 -26.56 -6.87 -29.32
N LYS A 62 -25.41 -6.46 -29.86
CA LYS A 62 -25.26 -6.12 -31.28
C LYS A 62 -23.82 -6.40 -31.72
N ASP A 63 -23.67 -6.84 -32.98
CA ASP A 63 -22.39 -6.97 -33.63
C ASP A 63 -21.78 -5.61 -34.05
N ALA A 64 -20.63 -5.63 -34.71
CA ALA A 64 -19.99 -4.41 -35.21
C ALA A 64 -20.80 -3.66 -36.27
N ASN A 65 -21.77 -4.34 -36.94
CA ASN A 65 -22.64 -3.78 -37.96
C ASN A 65 -24.02 -3.37 -37.40
N GLY A 66 -24.20 -3.50 -36.10
CA GLY A 66 -25.46 -3.16 -35.42
C GLY A 66 -26.51 -4.25 -35.45
N ASN A 67 -26.26 -5.45 -35.99
CA ASN A 67 -27.17 -6.56 -36.00
C ASN A 67 -27.26 -7.25 -34.64
N GLU A 68 -28.42 -7.75 -34.28
CA GLU A 68 -28.59 -8.50 -33.04
C GLU A 68 -27.83 -9.85 -33.10
N VAL A 69 -27.02 -10.10 -32.06
CA VAL A 69 -26.29 -11.37 -31.91
C VAL A 69 -27.06 -12.29 -30.99
N ILE A 70 -27.50 -13.42 -31.55
CA ILE A 70 -28.43 -14.33 -30.88
C ILE A 70 -27.74 -15.17 -29.80
N SER A 71 -26.50 -15.60 -29.99
CA SER A 71 -25.68 -16.28 -28.96
C SER A 71 -24.21 -16.31 -29.30
N THR A 72 -23.38 -16.40 -28.28
CA THR A 72 -21.96 -16.72 -28.40
C THR A 72 -21.71 -18.17 -27.97
N PRO A 73 -20.57 -18.78 -28.39
CA PRO A 73 -20.19 -20.09 -27.89
C PRO A 73 -20.09 -20.11 -26.36
N LYS A 74 -20.51 -21.22 -25.76
CA LYS A 74 -20.28 -21.46 -24.34
C LYS A 74 -18.80 -21.55 -24.07
N LEU A 75 -18.31 -20.74 -23.14
CA LEU A 75 -16.95 -20.83 -22.62
C LEU A 75 -16.91 -21.90 -21.53
N ILE A 76 -16.05 -22.87 -21.71
CA ILE A 76 -15.82 -23.95 -20.76
C ILE A 76 -14.34 -23.85 -20.34
N GLY A 77 -14.13 -23.63 -19.06
CA GLY A 77 -12.78 -23.61 -18.51
C GLY A 77 -12.24 -25.03 -18.27
N GLU A 78 -10.97 -25.13 -17.94
CA GLU A 78 -10.36 -26.39 -17.56
C GLU A 78 -11.00 -26.95 -16.29
N LYS A 79 -11.08 -28.28 -16.20
CA LYS A 79 -11.57 -28.95 -15.01
C LYS A 79 -10.60 -28.73 -13.86
N VAL A 80 -11.06 -28.07 -12.82
CA VAL A 80 -10.29 -27.90 -11.58
C VAL A 80 -10.49 -29.17 -10.74
N THR A 81 -9.41 -29.90 -10.52
CA THR A 81 -9.32 -31.05 -9.60
C THR A 81 -8.38 -30.67 -8.45
N ASN A 82 -8.43 -31.38 -7.34
CA ASN A 82 -7.68 -31.03 -6.13
C ASN A 82 -8.01 -29.62 -5.63
N ILE A 83 -9.31 -29.35 -5.54
CA ILE A 83 -9.80 -28.15 -4.88
C ILE A 83 -9.50 -28.30 -3.39
N ASN A 84 -8.23 -28.14 -3.05
CA ASN A 84 -7.86 -27.90 -1.66
C ASN A 84 -8.43 -26.53 -1.32
N PRO A 85 -9.22 -26.40 -0.25
CA PRO A 85 -9.50 -25.07 0.26
C PRO A 85 -8.15 -24.39 0.42
N VAL A 86 -8.00 -23.18 -0.14
CA VAL A 86 -6.85 -22.33 0.19
C VAL A 86 -6.72 -22.43 1.70
N PRO A 87 -5.55 -22.84 2.24
CA PRO A 87 -5.41 -22.92 3.67
C PRO A 87 -5.95 -21.62 4.23
N ARG A 88 -6.97 -21.67 5.07
CA ARG A 88 -7.32 -20.48 5.85
C ARG A 88 -6.00 -19.97 6.40
N PRO A 89 -5.69 -18.68 6.30
CA PRO A 89 -4.59 -18.17 7.08
C PRO A 89 -4.80 -18.75 8.46
N ARG A 90 -3.79 -19.41 8.95
CA ARG A 90 -3.74 -20.18 10.23
C ARG A 90 -4.90 -19.87 11.18
N LYS A 91 -5.18 -20.72 12.17
CA LYS A 91 -6.09 -20.38 13.29
C LYS A 91 -5.71 -19.04 13.95
N ASP A 92 -4.44 -18.67 13.94
CA ASP A 92 -3.89 -17.38 14.37
C ASP A 92 -3.94 -16.28 13.27
N GLY A 93 -4.52 -16.53 12.12
CA GLY A 93 -4.81 -15.55 11.05
C GLY A 93 -6.28 -15.23 10.90
N ASP A 94 -7.17 -15.79 11.74
CA ASP A 94 -8.54 -15.32 11.82
C ASP A 94 -8.54 -13.85 12.29
N PRO A 95 -9.37 -12.98 11.69
CA PRO A 95 -9.40 -11.58 12.07
C PRO A 95 -9.75 -11.41 13.55
N ILE A 96 -8.93 -10.64 14.25
CA ILE A 96 -9.15 -10.27 15.65
C ILE A 96 -9.84 -8.91 15.67
N ARG A 97 -10.97 -8.81 16.36
CA ARG A 97 -11.64 -7.55 16.60
C ARG A 97 -10.95 -6.82 17.75
N LEU A 98 -10.36 -5.67 17.45
CA LEU A 98 -9.67 -4.84 18.43
C LEU A 98 -10.58 -3.82 19.11
N ALA A 99 -11.58 -3.31 18.38
CA ALA A 99 -12.58 -2.40 18.91
C ALA A 99 -13.90 -2.52 18.12
N THR A 100 -15.02 -2.25 18.81
CA THR A 100 -16.36 -2.25 18.21
C THR A 100 -17.18 -1.08 18.72
N ILE A 101 -18.15 -0.61 17.92
CA ILE A 101 -19.06 0.49 18.32
C ILE A 101 -19.65 0.23 19.71
N GLY A 102 -19.64 1.26 20.55
CA GLY A 102 -20.19 1.22 21.89
C GLY A 102 -19.27 0.59 22.95
N GLN A 103 -18.14 0.02 22.59
CA GLN A 103 -17.14 -0.47 23.53
C GLN A 103 -16.45 0.73 24.20
N THR A 104 -16.79 1.00 25.45
CA THR A 104 -16.23 2.11 26.22
C THR A 104 -14.78 1.84 26.63
N VAL A 105 -14.03 2.93 26.84
CA VAL A 105 -12.65 2.91 27.34
C VAL A 105 -12.63 3.69 28.65
N GLU A 106 -12.03 3.12 29.69
CA GLU A 106 -11.87 3.79 30.97
C GLU A 106 -11.19 5.16 30.81
N GLY A 107 -11.75 6.18 31.41
CA GLY A 107 -11.28 7.57 31.30
C GLY A 107 -11.77 8.33 30.06
N LEU A 108 -12.53 7.69 29.15
CA LEU A 108 -13.22 8.35 28.03
C LEU A 108 -14.74 8.28 28.20
N THR A 109 -15.46 9.22 27.56
CA THR A 109 -16.91 9.39 27.66
C THR A 109 -17.61 9.13 26.33
N GLY A 110 -18.95 8.98 26.36
CA GLY A 110 -19.79 8.87 25.17
C GLY A 110 -20.05 7.43 24.72
N LYS A 111 -20.74 7.30 23.57
CA LYS A 111 -20.92 6.04 22.85
C LYS A 111 -19.94 6.02 21.68
N PRO A 112 -18.79 5.34 21.81
CA PRO A 112 -17.72 5.49 20.83
C PRO A 112 -18.05 4.84 19.50
N TYR A 113 -17.62 5.52 18.45
CA TYR A 113 -17.31 4.98 17.15
C TYR A 113 -15.80 4.88 16.98
N TYR A 114 -15.35 3.95 16.19
CA TYR A 114 -13.94 3.73 15.95
C TYR A 114 -13.64 3.86 14.46
N ARG A 115 -12.62 4.64 14.10
CA ARG A 115 -12.22 4.92 12.73
C ARG A 115 -10.70 5.09 12.62
N ILE A 116 -10.19 5.06 11.39
CA ILE A 116 -8.87 5.56 11.01
C ILE A 116 -7.72 4.71 11.60
N PRO A 117 -7.50 3.51 11.05
CA PRO A 117 -6.49 2.57 11.55
C PRO A 117 -5.06 2.98 11.21
N ALA A 118 -4.14 2.80 12.16
CA ALA A 118 -2.70 2.93 12.02
C ALA A 118 -1.98 1.74 12.65
N ILE A 119 -0.93 1.24 12.00
CA ILE A 119 -0.14 0.09 12.48
C ILE A 119 1.35 0.38 12.35
N ALA A 120 2.14 -0.10 13.30
CA ALA A 120 3.60 -0.10 13.22
C ALA A 120 4.18 -1.29 14.00
N GLU A 121 5.44 -1.64 13.71
CA GLU A 121 6.26 -2.54 14.52
C GLU A 121 7.34 -1.73 15.24
N ALA A 122 7.43 -1.88 16.54
CA ALA A 122 8.52 -1.34 17.35
C ALA A 122 9.80 -2.17 17.20
N ASN A 123 10.96 -1.60 17.51
CA ASN A 123 12.26 -2.26 17.34
C ASN A 123 12.42 -3.57 18.12
N ASN A 124 11.63 -3.76 19.18
CA ASN A 124 11.59 -5.01 19.94
C ASN A 124 10.65 -6.09 19.37
N GLY A 125 9.96 -5.81 18.24
CA GLY A 125 9.03 -6.71 17.59
C GLY A 125 7.58 -6.60 18.09
N TRP A 126 7.26 -5.65 18.97
CA TRP A 126 5.88 -5.42 19.37
C TRP A 126 5.09 -4.73 18.25
N ILE A 127 3.84 -5.15 18.09
CA ILE A 127 2.94 -4.57 17.09
C ILE A 127 2.05 -3.54 17.77
N LEU A 128 2.15 -2.29 17.32
CA LEU A 128 1.33 -1.19 17.80
C LEU A 128 0.20 -0.94 16.80
N THR A 129 -1.00 -0.76 17.32
CA THR A 129 -2.19 -0.43 16.54
C THR A 129 -2.89 0.76 17.16
N ALA A 130 -3.20 1.82 16.39
CA ALA A 130 -3.90 3.00 16.88
C ALA A 130 -5.07 3.36 15.97
N TRP A 131 -6.04 4.11 16.54
CA TRP A 131 -7.21 4.59 15.83
C TRP A 131 -7.92 5.70 16.61
N ASP A 132 -8.89 6.36 15.94
CA ASP A 132 -9.76 7.35 16.57
C ASP A 132 -10.78 6.67 17.49
N TYR A 133 -10.92 7.18 18.72
CA TYR A 133 -12.08 7.03 19.58
C TYR A 133 -12.97 8.25 19.39
N ARG A 134 -14.16 8.08 18.82
CA ARG A 134 -15.10 9.16 18.48
C ARG A 134 -16.31 9.13 19.41
N PRO A 135 -16.37 9.98 20.46
CA PRO A 135 -17.33 9.82 21.56
C PRO A 135 -18.79 10.05 21.15
N ASN A 136 -19.03 10.89 20.16
CA ASN A 136 -20.35 11.41 19.80
C ASN A 136 -20.79 11.01 18.38
N GLY A 137 -20.49 9.76 17.97
CA GLY A 137 -20.82 9.27 16.65
C GLY A 137 -19.62 9.26 15.69
N ALA A 138 -19.87 9.00 14.40
CA ALA A 138 -18.82 8.79 13.40
C ALA A 138 -18.18 10.09 12.88
N ALA A 139 -18.57 11.26 13.40
CA ALA A 139 -18.13 12.57 12.90
C ALA A 139 -16.62 12.75 12.99
N ASP A 140 -16.05 13.35 11.94
CA ASP A 140 -14.66 13.80 11.90
C ASP A 140 -14.46 15.03 12.80
N ALA A 141 -13.26 15.64 12.77
CA ALA A 141 -13.00 16.94 13.40
C ALA A 141 -14.07 17.98 12.97
N PRO A 142 -14.56 18.82 13.89
CA PRO A 142 -14.04 19.15 15.22
C PRO A 142 -14.67 18.35 16.40
N ASN A 143 -15.06 17.11 16.18
CA ASN A 143 -15.51 16.24 17.26
C ASN A 143 -14.37 16.05 18.30
N PRO A 144 -14.65 15.95 19.64
CA PRO A 144 -13.63 15.78 20.66
C PRO A 144 -13.06 14.35 20.71
N ASN A 145 -12.59 13.89 19.56
CA ASN A 145 -12.02 12.58 19.39
C ASN A 145 -10.75 12.40 20.23
N SER A 146 -10.43 11.16 20.56
CA SER A 146 -9.19 10.77 21.25
C SER A 146 -8.42 9.74 20.41
N ILE A 147 -7.09 9.73 20.50
CA ILE A 147 -6.29 8.65 19.94
C ILE A 147 -6.11 7.58 20.99
N VAL A 148 -6.45 6.36 20.61
CA VAL A 148 -6.28 5.16 21.43
C VAL A 148 -5.44 4.13 20.70
N GLN A 149 -4.81 3.23 21.45
CA GLN A 149 -3.99 2.15 20.89
C GLN A 149 -4.19 0.82 21.63
N ARG A 150 -3.77 -0.27 20.98
CA ARG A 150 -3.45 -1.56 21.59
C ARG A 150 -2.08 -2.03 21.15
N ILE A 151 -1.41 -2.78 22.01
CA ILE A 151 -0.10 -3.36 21.76
C ILE A 151 -0.23 -4.89 21.76
N SER A 152 0.36 -5.54 20.78
CA SER A 152 0.61 -6.99 20.82
C SER A 152 2.09 -7.25 21.08
N LYS A 153 2.37 -8.10 22.05
CA LYS A 153 3.74 -8.51 22.45
C LYS A 153 4.10 -9.91 21.96
N ASP A 154 3.15 -10.58 21.33
CA ASP A 154 3.22 -12.00 20.93
C ASP A 154 3.05 -12.22 19.41
N GLY A 155 3.40 -11.20 18.62
CA GLY A 155 3.34 -11.27 17.16
C GLY A 155 1.93 -11.17 16.58
N GLY A 156 1.01 -10.47 17.26
CA GLY A 156 -0.36 -10.26 16.80
C GLY A 156 -1.32 -11.41 17.12
N LYS A 157 -0.98 -12.27 18.06
CA LYS A 157 -1.87 -13.34 18.53
C LYS A 157 -2.90 -12.81 19.53
N THR A 158 -2.44 -11.95 20.46
CA THR A 158 -3.27 -11.25 21.43
C THR A 158 -2.89 -9.77 21.49
N PHE A 159 -3.80 -8.95 21.98
CA PHE A 159 -3.61 -7.51 22.15
C PHE A 159 -3.99 -7.10 23.57
N GLU A 160 -3.15 -6.28 24.17
CA GLU A 160 -3.39 -5.71 25.50
C GLU A 160 -4.67 -4.82 25.52
N LYS A 161 -5.07 -4.35 26.67
CA LYS A 161 -6.21 -3.44 26.82
C LYS A 161 -5.99 -2.15 26.01
N ILE A 162 -7.09 -1.52 25.62
CA ILE A 162 -7.03 -0.20 24.96
C ILE A 162 -6.40 0.81 25.91
N GLN A 163 -5.39 1.52 25.41
CA GLN A 163 -4.69 2.62 26.08
C GLN A 163 -5.05 3.94 25.41
N ILE A 164 -5.13 5.03 26.18
CA ILE A 164 -5.31 6.40 25.67
C ILE A 164 -3.91 6.95 25.37
N VAL A 165 -3.68 7.39 24.13
CA VAL A 165 -2.45 8.08 23.72
C VAL A 165 -2.62 9.59 23.79
N ALA A 166 -3.72 10.12 23.23
CA ALA A 166 -4.02 11.54 23.28
C ALA A 166 -5.52 11.71 23.57
N LYS A 167 -5.83 12.33 24.71
CA LYS A 167 -7.21 12.48 25.19
C LYS A 167 -7.83 13.77 24.68
N GLY A 168 -8.93 13.67 23.92
CA GLY A 168 -9.78 14.79 23.57
C GLY A 168 -10.56 15.35 24.77
N LYS A 169 -11.09 16.54 24.60
CA LYS A 169 -11.81 17.25 25.64
C LYS A 169 -13.13 17.79 25.10
N GLU A 170 -14.22 17.42 25.76
CA GLU A 170 -15.54 18.04 25.61
C GLU A 170 -15.52 19.49 26.10
N ASN A 171 -16.44 20.31 25.59
CA ASN A 171 -16.60 21.66 26.12
C ASN A 171 -17.14 21.60 27.53
N SER A 172 -16.41 22.15 28.49
CA SER A 172 -16.79 22.19 29.91
C SER A 172 -17.02 23.61 30.41
N ASN A 173 -16.76 24.64 29.58
CA ASN A 173 -16.97 26.03 29.98
C ASN A 173 -18.45 26.41 29.93
N LYS A 174 -18.90 27.15 30.93
CA LYS A 174 -20.28 27.69 31.07
C LYS A 174 -20.38 29.17 30.71
N ASP A 175 -19.26 29.80 30.43
CA ASP A 175 -19.11 31.23 30.09
C ASP A 175 -19.37 31.56 28.61
N GLY A 176 -19.76 30.58 27.82
CA GLY A 176 -19.97 30.70 26.37
C GLY A 176 -18.68 30.57 25.51
N LEU A 177 -17.52 30.50 26.14
CA LEU A 177 -16.26 30.26 25.43
C LEU A 177 -15.97 28.77 25.33
N SER A 178 -15.66 28.30 24.13
CA SER A 178 -15.32 26.87 23.94
C SER A 178 -13.91 26.56 24.42
N ASN A 179 -13.77 25.49 25.20
CA ASN A 179 -12.47 24.90 25.58
C ASN A 179 -12.31 23.47 25.04
N LYS A 180 -13.15 23.07 24.10
CA LYS A 180 -13.15 21.80 23.43
C LYS A 180 -11.89 21.62 22.58
N TYR A 181 -11.38 20.40 22.48
CA TYR A 181 -10.41 19.96 21.48
C TYR A 181 -10.48 18.45 21.25
N GLY A 182 -10.04 18.01 20.10
CA GLY A 182 -9.96 16.59 19.73
C GLY A 182 -8.70 16.25 18.94
N PHE A 183 -8.43 14.96 18.84
CA PHE A 183 -7.32 14.39 18.08
C PHE A 183 -7.84 13.33 17.13
N SER A 184 -7.40 13.33 15.88
CA SER A 184 -7.83 12.38 14.83
C SER A 184 -6.70 12.04 13.87
N ASP A 185 -6.89 10.99 13.07
CA ASP A 185 -6.01 10.57 11.98
C ASP A 185 -4.60 10.15 12.44
N PRO A 186 -4.47 9.11 13.30
CA PRO A 186 -3.17 8.67 13.80
C PRO A 186 -2.31 8.07 12.68
N SER A 187 -1.01 8.35 12.70
CA SER A 187 -0.02 7.76 11.81
C SER A 187 1.32 7.57 12.50
N TYR A 188 1.84 6.36 12.46
CA TYR A 188 3.12 6.04 13.09
C TYR A 188 4.31 6.34 12.17
N VAL A 189 5.42 6.76 12.77
CA VAL A 189 6.76 6.72 12.15
C VAL A 189 7.72 6.13 13.18
N VAL A 190 8.41 5.08 12.82
CA VAL A 190 9.39 4.41 13.69
C VAL A 190 10.79 4.77 13.22
N ASP A 191 11.58 5.35 14.10
CA ASP A 191 12.99 5.53 13.91
C ASP A 191 13.73 4.26 14.37
N GLN A 192 14.14 3.46 13.43
CA GLN A 192 14.79 2.18 13.72
C GLN A 192 16.21 2.32 14.26
N GLU A 193 16.84 3.49 14.10
CA GLU A 193 18.19 3.77 14.60
C GLU A 193 18.16 4.12 16.10
N THR A 194 17.19 4.90 16.55
CA THR A 194 17.05 5.28 17.96
C THR A 194 16.04 4.45 18.75
N GLY A 195 15.13 3.76 18.06
CA GLY A 195 13.99 3.08 18.66
C GLY A 195 12.83 4.02 19.05
N ASN A 196 12.94 5.31 18.79
CA ASN A 196 11.86 6.26 19.03
C ASN A 196 10.67 5.99 18.10
N ILE A 197 9.47 6.10 18.63
CA ILE A 197 8.24 5.94 17.87
C ILE A 197 7.49 7.25 17.92
N PHE A 198 7.22 7.84 16.77
CA PHE A 198 6.42 9.04 16.63
C PHE A 198 5.00 8.65 16.21
N LEU A 199 4.01 9.30 16.84
CA LEU A 199 2.62 9.18 16.42
C LEU A 199 2.11 10.58 16.09
N PHE A 200 1.82 10.79 14.81
CA PHE A 200 1.27 12.02 14.26
C PHE A 200 -0.25 11.95 14.24
N PHE A 201 -0.88 13.09 14.44
CA PHE A 201 -2.33 13.25 14.35
C PHE A 201 -2.71 14.72 14.17
N VAL A 202 -3.95 14.98 13.76
CA VAL A 202 -4.50 16.32 13.75
C VAL A 202 -4.99 16.67 15.16
N LYS A 203 -4.82 17.93 15.59
CA LYS A 203 -5.49 18.51 16.74
C LYS A 203 -6.48 19.57 16.26
N SER A 204 -7.74 19.39 16.54
CA SER A 204 -8.82 20.30 16.17
C SER A 204 -9.45 20.94 17.42
N TYR A 205 -10.06 22.08 17.22
CA TYR A 205 -10.76 22.81 18.29
C TYR A 205 -12.23 23.02 17.90
N ASP A 206 -12.59 24.16 17.32
CA ASP A 206 -13.97 24.50 16.95
C ASP A 206 -14.22 24.32 15.45
N GLY A 207 -13.15 24.33 14.61
CA GLY A 207 -13.21 24.11 13.16
C GLY A 207 -12.77 22.71 12.74
N GLY A 208 -13.35 22.19 11.65
CA GLY A 208 -12.96 21.00 10.92
C GLY A 208 -12.32 21.33 9.58
N VAL A 209 -12.12 20.32 8.70
CA VAL A 209 -11.49 20.52 7.38
C VAL A 209 -12.23 21.58 6.54
N TRP A 210 -13.56 21.66 6.66
CA TRP A 210 -14.39 22.48 5.78
C TRP A 210 -14.55 23.94 6.21
N ASP A 211 -14.29 24.25 7.47
CA ASP A 211 -14.45 25.57 8.10
C ASP A 211 -13.19 26.06 8.80
N SER A 212 -12.04 25.39 8.56
CA SER A 212 -10.76 25.82 9.10
C SER A 212 -10.22 27.08 8.43
N THR A 213 -9.38 27.80 9.16
CA THR A 213 -8.71 29.04 8.70
C THR A 213 -7.26 28.79 8.32
N ALA A 214 -6.76 29.57 7.35
CA ALA A 214 -5.35 29.60 7.01
C ALA A 214 -4.57 30.46 8.01
N SER A 215 -4.12 29.82 9.08
CA SER A 215 -3.42 30.48 10.18
C SER A 215 -2.44 29.54 10.85
N THR A 216 -1.45 30.10 11.54
CA THR A 216 -0.56 29.41 12.48
C THR A 216 -0.62 30.06 13.87
N ASP A 217 -1.59 30.94 14.08
CA ASP A 217 -1.84 31.59 15.36
C ASP A 217 -2.54 30.62 16.32
N LYS A 218 -1.90 30.30 17.42
CA LYS A 218 -2.42 29.37 18.44
C LYS A 218 -3.70 29.85 19.14
N SER A 219 -4.05 31.14 19.03
CA SER A 219 -5.30 31.68 19.56
C SER A 219 -6.49 31.44 18.63
N ASP A 220 -6.25 31.15 17.35
CA ASP A 220 -7.29 30.85 16.37
C ASP A 220 -7.81 29.43 16.57
N ARG A 221 -9.03 29.31 17.03
CA ARG A 221 -9.67 28.02 17.33
C ARG A 221 -10.26 27.32 16.10
N HIS A 222 -10.17 27.92 14.90
CA HIS A 222 -10.58 27.31 13.65
C HIS A 222 -9.41 26.73 12.85
N ILE A 223 -8.19 26.74 13.39
CA ILE A 223 -7.07 26.05 12.76
C ILE A 223 -7.16 24.53 13.01
N LEU A 224 -6.63 23.77 12.05
CA LEU A 224 -6.29 22.37 12.24
C LEU A 224 -4.80 22.27 12.50
N ASP A 225 -4.42 21.97 13.74
CA ASP A 225 -3.03 21.82 14.13
C ASP A 225 -2.50 20.43 13.76
N ALA A 226 -1.27 20.42 13.23
CA ALA A 226 -0.47 19.21 13.16
C ALA A 226 0.19 18.97 14.51
N ALA A 227 -0.04 17.80 15.09
CA ALA A 227 0.54 17.42 16.37
C ALA A 227 1.28 16.09 16.26
N VAL A 228 2.31 15.92 17.09
CA VAL A 228 3.11 14.70 17.19
C VAL A 228 3.43 14.39 18.64
N THR A 229 3.35 13.13 19.02
CA THR A 229 3.85 12.61 20.30
C THR A 229 4.92 11.55 20.05
N CYS A 230 5.79 11.33 21.04
CA CYS A 230 6.89 10.39 20.95
C CYS A 230 6.87 9.40 22.10
N SER A 231 7.10 8.14 21.78
CA SER A 231 7.38 7.06 22.75
C SER A 231 8.85 6.63 22.61
N LYS A 232 9.52 6.42 23.75
CA LYS A 232 10.88 5.90 23.85
C LYS A 232 10.96 4.50 24.47
N ASP A 233 9.82 3.89 24.73
CA ASP A 233 9.66 2.62 25.44
C ASP A 233 8.75 1.65 24.67
N ASN A 234 8.88 1.65 23.34
CA ASN A 234 8.13 0.78 22.44
C ASN A 234 6.60 0.96 22.53
N GLY A 235 6.12 2.17 22.76
CA GLY A 235 4.72 2.52 22.77
C GLY A 235 4.01 2.36 24.12
N LEU A 236 4.73 2.05 25.21
CA LEU A 236 4.10 1.93 26.53
C LEU A 236 3.67 3.28 27.09
N THR A 237 4.51 4.30 26.94
CA THR A 237 4.21 5.66 27.35
C THR A 237 4.48 6.67 26.23
N TRP A 238 3.80 7.80 26.29
CA TRP A 238 3.83 8.83 25.27
C TRP A 238 4.10 10.20 25.89
N SER A 239 4.86 11.02 25.21
CA SER A 239 5.05 12.42 25.59
C SER A 239 3.76 13.21 25.42
N GLU A 240 3.65 14.39 26.06
CA GLU A 240 2.59 15.32 25.71
C GLU A 240 2.67 15.69 24.21
N PRO A 241 1.52 15.82 23.53
CA PRO A 241 1.48 16.18 22.11
C PRO A 241 2.12 17.55 21.83
N LYS A 242 3.14 17.57 20.98
CA LYS A 242 3.78 18.78 20.49
C LYS A 242 3.11 19.24 19.19
N VAL A 243 2.65 20.50 19.16
CA VAL A 243 2.12 21.13 17.94
C VAL A 243 3.30 21.59 17.07
N ILE A 244 3.34 21.13 15.83
CA ILE A 244 4.38 21.42 14.84
C ILE A 244 3.84 22.22 13.62
N THR A 245 2.62 22.72 13.70
CA THR A 245 1.94 23.43 12.60
C THR A 245 2.84 24.50 11.97
N LYS A 246 3.42 25.36 12.80
CA LYS A 246 4.29 26.47 12.34
C LYS A 246 5.53 25.96 11.60
N ASP A 247 6.09 24.84 12.06
CA ASP A 247 7.35 24.29 11.55
C ASP A 247 7.17 23.65 10.16
N ILE A 248 5.95 23.17 9.86
CA ILE A 248 5.63 22.45 8.62
C ILE A 248 4.71 23.23 7.66
N THR A 249 4.36 24.47 7.96
CA THR A 249 3.52 25.31 7.10
C THR A 249 4.41 26.21 6.25
N LYS A 250 4.41 25.99 4.93
CA LYS A 250 5.17 26.83 3.98
C LYS A 250 4.43 28.10 3.56
N TYR A 251 3.10 28.01 3.43
CA TYR A 251 2.26 29.09 2.91
C TYR A 251 1.15 29.44 3.91
N PRO A 252 1.47 30.12 5.05
CA PRO A 252 0.55 30.32 6.17
C PRO A 252 -0.75 31.02 5.82
N LYS A 253 -0.76 31.82 4.75
CA LYS A 253 -1.96 32.54 4.28
C LYS A 253 -2.85 31.70 3.36
N ASN A 254 -2.37 30.55 2.91
CA ASN A 254 -3.05 29.73 1.90
C ASN A 254 -3.39 28.33 2.44
N GLU A 255 -2.54 27.77 3.28
CA GLU A 255 -2.76 26.43 3.86
C GLU A 255 -3.82 26.49 4.96
N ARG A 256 -5.06 26.23 4.58
CA ARG A 256 -6.24 26.33 5.43
C ARG A 256 -6.41 25.12 6.35
N ALA A 257 -6.24 23.94 5.81
CA ALA A 257 -6.32 22.70 6.58
C ALA A 257 -5.09 21.83 6.31
N ARG A 258 -4.74 21.03 7.29
CA ARG A 258 -3.71 19.99 7.20
C ARG A 258 -4.00 18.88 8.16
N PHE A 259 -3.75 17.64 7.73
CA PHE A 259 -3.85 16.48 8.60
C PHE A 259 -2.84 15.40 8.18
N ALA A 260 -2.32 14.68 9.18
CA ALA A 260 -1.50 13.51 8.93
C ALA A 260 -2.36 12.44 8.23
N THR A 261 -1.81 11.82 7.18
CA THR A 261 -2.52 10.74 6.51
C THR A 261 -2.30 9.44 7.29
N SER A 262 -3.39 8.90 7.84
CA SER A 262 -3.37 7.80 8.81
C SER A 262 -2.73 6.52 8.28
N GLY A 263 -2.17 5.71 9.17
CA GLY A 263 -1.44 4.48 8.84
C GLY A 263 -0.01 4.53 9.36
N HIS A 264 0.95 4.55 8.46
CA HIS A 264 2.35 4.78 8.85
C HIS A 264 3.15 5.51 7.76
N GLY A 265 4.13 6.29 8.20
CA GLY A 265 5.20 6.82 7.37
C GLY A 265 6.40 5.85 7.31
N ILE A 266 7.55 6.34 6.86
CA ILE A 266 8.73 5.52 6.61
C ILE A 266 10.01 6.15 7.17
N GLN A 267 11.03 5.32 7.37
CA GLN A 267 12.44 5.74 7.48
C GLN A 267 13.18 5.30 6.23
N LEU A 268 13.90 6.20 5.57
CA LEU A 268 14.66 5.89 4.36
C LEU A 268 15.87 5.01 4.70
N LYS A 269 16.08 4.00 3.87
CA LYS A 269 17.15 2.99 4.04
C LYS A 269 18.32 3.20 3.10
N TYR A 270 18.13 3.94 1.99
CA TYR A 270 19.07 4.00 0.88
C TYR A 270 19.65 5.40 0.65
N GLY A 271 20.83 5.41 0.05
CA GLY A 271 21.44 6.59 -0.53
C GLY A 271 21.73 7.76 0.44
N LYS A 272 21.72 8.95 -0.12
CA LYS A 272 22.08 10.21 0.56
C LYS A 272 21.17 10.53 1.76
N TYR A 273 19.92 10.16 1.68
CA TYR A 273 18.89 10.50 2.67
C TYR A 273 18.59 9.35 3.65
N LYS A 274 19.46 8.34 3.71
CA LYS A 274 19.33 7.24 4.66
C LYS A 274 19.19 7.78 6.09
N GLY A 275 18.23 7.22 6.84
CA GLY A 275 17.90 7.65 8.20
C GLY A 275 16.80 8.71 8.27
N ARG A 276 16.49 9.43 7.16
CA ARG A 276 15.41 10.41 7.11
C ARG A 276 14.08 9.76 7.45
N LEU A 277 13.33 10.37 8.37
CA LEU A 277 11.97 10.02 8.72
C LEU A 277 11.01 10.81 7.85
N ILE A 278 9.95 10.16 7.32
CA ILE A 278 8.94 10.82 6.49
C ILE A 278 7.55 10.46 6.95
N GLN A 279 6.73 11.48 7.22
CA GLN A 279 5.30 11.39 7.44
C GLN A 279 4.56 12.16 6.35
N GLN A 280 3.50 11.57 5.79
CA GLN A 280 2.68 12.20 4.77
C GLN A 280 1.54 13.02 5.38
N TYR A 281 1.25 14.14 4.73
CA TYR A 281 0.15 15.03 5.05
C TYR A 281 -0.70 15.33 3.82
N ALA A 282 -2.00 15.47 4.03
CA ALA A 282 -2.87 16.17 3.10
C ALA A 282 -3.02 17.62 3.59
N ILE A 283 -2.93 18.56 2.65
CA ILE A 283 -3.16 19.98 2.90
C ILE A 283 -4.24 20.51 1.98
N VAL A 284 -5.04 21.45 2.47
CA VAL A 284 -6.05 22.15 1.69
C VAL A 284 -5.63 23.61 1.54
N ASN A 285 -5.34 24.01 0.32
CA ASN A 285 -5.00 25.38 -0.01
C ASN A 285 -6.23 26.14 -0.52
N SER A 286 -6.42 27.37 -0.05
CA SER A 286 -7.40 28.31 -0.61
C SER A 286 -6.68 29.42 -1.38
N SER A 287 -7.21 29.79 -2.54
CA SER A 287 -6.60 30.81 -3.39
C SER A 287 -6.69 32.24 -2.85
N ASN A 288 -7.50 32.51 -1.82
CA ASN A 288 -7.68 33.89 -1.27
C ASN A 288 -8.10 33.91 0.21
N GLY A 289 -7.74 32.89 1.01
CA GLY A 289 -8.11 32.85 2.43
C GLY A 289 -9.60 32.66 2.70
N SER A 290 -10.46 32.58 1.69
CA SER A 290 -11.89 32.40 1.83
C SER A 290 -12.29 30.94 1.60
N VAL A 291 -13.23 30.46 2.44
CA VAL A 291 -13.80 29.11 2.42
C VAL A 291 -14.79 28.98 1.25
N GLN A 292 -14.31 29.03 0.00
CA GLN A 292 -15.14 28.69 -1.15
C GLN A 292 -14.77 27.31 -1.66
N ARG A 293 -15.61 26.33 -1.43
CA ARG A 293 -15.43 24.93 -1.81
C ARG A 293 -15.06 24.69 -3.27
N ASN A 294 -15.40 25.63 -4.17
CA ASN A 294 -15.15 25.51 -5.60
C ASN A 294 -13.72 25.87 -6.04
N ASN A 295 -12.89 26.42 -5.15
CA ASN A 295 -11.51 26.83 -5.46
C ASN A 295 -10.46 26.18 -4.55
N GLU A 296 -10.86 25.17 -3.79
CA GLU A 296 -9.96 24.46 -2.89
C GLU A 296 -9.04 23.52 -3.66
N LYS A 297 -7.80 23.49 -3.24
CA LYS A 297 -6.77 22.60 -3.82
C LYS A 297 -6.26 21.65 -2.76
N TRP A 298 -6.57 20.39 -2.93
CA TRP A 298 -6.08 19.31 -2.10
C TRP A 298 -4.73 18.83 -2.61
N GLN A 299 -3.71 18.82 -1.75
CA GLN A 299 -2.35 18.51 -2.11
C GLN A 299 -1.70 17.58 -1.08
N ALA A 300 -0.82 16.71 -1.58
CA ALA A 300 0.04 15.91 -0.73
C ALA A 300 1.29 16.70 -0.34
N VAL A 301 1.78 16.46 0.88
CA VAL A 301 3.04 17.03 1.38
C VAL A 301 3.78 15.99 2.20
N SER A 302 5.07 15.80 1.92
CA SER A 302 5.95 15.06 2.81
C SER A 302 6.46 15.97 3.92
N VAL A 303 6.29 15.54 5.16
CA VAL A 303 6.90 16.15 6.33
C VAL A 303 8.03 15.23 6.79
N TYR A 304 9.23 15.76 6.91
CA TYR A 304 10.43 14.95 7.15
C TYR A 304 11.32 15.49 8.26
N SER A 305 12.11 14.59 8.82
CA SER A 305 13.14 14.87 9.83
C SER A 305 14.45 14.21 9.44
N ASP A 306 15.56 14.97 9.54
CA ASP A 306 16.94 14.51 9.34
C ASP A 306 17.70 14.36 10.66
N ASP A 307 17.04 14.58 11.79
CA ASP A 307 17.60 14.65 13.13
C ASP A 307 16.85 13.77 14.14
N HIS A 308 16.39 12.61 13.69
CA HIS A 308 15.69 11.63 14.51
C HIS A 308 14.43 12.19 15.20
N GLY A 309 13.69 13.09 14.52
CA GLY A 309 12.42 13.64 14.99
C GLY A 309 12.54 14.81 15.97
N VAL A 310 13.72 15.39 16.17
CA VAL A 310 13.92 16.60 16.97
C VAL A 310 13.24 17.79 16.29
N THR A 311 13.47 17.93 14.96
CA THR A 311 12.79 18.93 14.13
C THR A 311 12.11 18.30 12.93
N TRP A 312 11.06 18.96 12.46
CA TRP A 312 10.28 18.54 11.30
C TRP A 312 10.17 19.67 10.30
N LYS A 313 10.25 19.34 9.01
CA LYS A 313 10.19 20.27 7.89
C LYS A 313 9.21 19.77 6.85
N ALA A 314 8.59 20.67 6.09
CA ALA A 314 7.73 20.30 4.98
C ALA A 314 8.44 20.40 3.64
N GLY A 315 8.24 19.40 2.79
CA GLY A 315 8.56 19.44 1.37
C GLY A 315 7.65 20.40 0.59
N ASN A 316 7.74 20.37 -0.73
CA ASN A 316 6.85 21.16 -1.57
C ASN A 316 5.51 20.44 -1.78
N PRO A 317 4.38 21.17 -1.78
CA PRO A 317 3.08 20.60 -2.10
C PRO A 317 3.04 19.97 -3.49
N VAL A 318 2.40 18.79 -3.60
CA VAL A 318 2.28 17.99 -4.82
C VAL A 318 0.82 17.92 -5.26
N GLY A 319 0.55 17.81 -6.54
CA GLY A 319 -0.79 17.49 -7.03
C GLY A 319 -1.47 18.58 -7.82
N LEU A 320 -0.76 19.58 -8.34
CA LEU A 320 -1.40 20.66 -9.05
C LEU A 320 -0.79 21.06 -10.39
N GLY A 321 -1.55 20.76 -11.44
CA GLY A 321 -1.75 21.56 -12.61
C GLY A 321 -3.25 21.67 -12.85
N LYS A 322 -3.69 22.47 -13.79
CA LYS A 322 -5.11 22.67 -14.13
C LYS A 322 -5.85 21.37 -14.50
N GLU A 323 -5.13 20.31 -14.82
CA GLU A 323 -5.63 19.03 -15.31
C GLU A 323 -5.44 17.87 -14.32
N GLN A 324 -4.89 18.10 -13.12
CA GLN A 324 -4.60 17.04 -12.15
C GLN A 324 -5.70 16.97 -11.10
N SER A 325 -6.12 15.73 -10.81
CA SER A 325 -7.03 15.43 -9.71
C SER A 325 -6.43 15.90 -8.39
N HIS A 326 -7.27 16.35 -7.48
CA HIS A 326 -6.88 16.71 -6.13
C HIS A 326 -6.38 15.48 -5.37
N MET A 327 -5.23 15.62 -4.68
CA MET A 327 -4.62 14.57 -3.87
C MET A 327 -5.07 14.70 -2.42
N ASP A 328 -5.54 13.60 -1.86
CA ASP A 328 -6.04 13.52 -0.49
C ASP A 328 -5.10 12.63 0.35
N GLU A 329 -5.63 11.69 1.13
CA GLU A 329 -4.82 10.77 1.95
C GLU A 329 -3.81 10.01 1.10
N ASN A 330 -2.54 10.19 1.43
CA ASN A 330 -1.43 9.72 0.63
C ASN A 330 -0.38 8.99 1.45
N LYS A 331 0.38 8.12 0.82
CA LYS A 331 1.46 7.34 1.42
C LYS A 331 2.70 7.45 0.57
N VAL A 332 3.83 7.14 1.16
CA VAL A 332 5.09 6.99 0.43
C VAL A 332 5.71 5.65 0.69
N VAL A 333 6.46 5.19 -0.30
CA VAL A 333 7.33 4.03 -0.20
C VAL A 333 8.66 4.33 -0.87
N GLU A 334 9.76 3.92 -0.24
CA GLU A 334 11.08 3.97 -0.86
C GLU A 334 11.23 2.80 -1.84
N LEU A 335 11.54 3.10 -3.10
CA LEU A 335 11.73 2.11 -4.16
C LEU A 335 13.10 1.46 -4.08
N SER A 336 13.30 0.39 -4.85
CA SER A 336 14.55 -0.37 -4.85
C SER A 336 15.77 0.43 -5.29
N ASP A 337 15.59 1.51 -6.01
CA ASP A 337 16.65 2.41 -6.49
C ASP A 337 16.88 3.64 -5.60
N GLY A 338 16.11 3.79 -4.52
CA GLY A 338 16.19 4.90 -3.56
C GLY A 338 15.31 6.10 -3.91
N ARG A 339 14.57 6.06 -5.03
CA ARG A 339 13.48 7.03 -5.27
C ARG A 339 12.34 6.80 -4.29
N ILE A 340 11.52 7.80 -4.11
CA ILE A 340 10.30 7.69 -3.32
C ILE A 340 9.10 7.75 -4.26
N MET A 341 8.22 6.75 -4.18
CA MET A 341 6.90 6.77 -4.80
C MET A 341 5.88 7.33 -3.79
N LEU A 342 5.19 8.40 -4.18
CA LEU A 342 3.99 8.88 -3.51
C LEU A 342 2.77 8.23 -4.17
N ASN A 343 1.84 7.75 -3.37
CA ASN A 343 0.61 7.08 -3.78
C ASN A 343 -0.57 7.69 -3.02
N SER A 344 -1.41 8.45 -3.72
CA SER A 344 -2.48 9.25 -3.12
C SER A 344 -3.87 8.79 -3.51
N ARG A 345 -4.79 8.88 -2.57
CA ARG A 345 -6.22 8.86 -2.80
C ARG A 345 -6.62 10.07 -3.67
N PRO A 346 -7.48 9.89 -4.71
CA PRO A 346 -8.15 11.01 -5.35
C PRO A 346 -9.18 11.61 -4.38
N HIS A 347 -9.20 12.94 -4.24
CA HIS A 347 -10.13 13.62 -3.33
C HIS A 347 -11.60 13.38 -3.73
N GLU A 348 -11.88 13.49 -5.02
CA GLU A 348 -13.22 13.36 -5.56
C GLU A 348 -13.70 11.93 -5.57
N GLY A 349 -13.38 11.02 -4.88
CA GLY A 349 -13.89 9.64 -4.78
C GLY A 349 -14.81 9.18 -5.92
N GLY A 350 -15.05 7.92 -6.06
CA GLY A 350 -16.01 7.38 -7.03
C GLY A 350 -15.52 6.15 -7.78
N ALA A 351 -16.46 5.45 -8.42
CA ALA A 351 -16.24 4.12 -9.01
C ALA A 351 -15.18 4.03 -10.11
N ASN A 352 -14.83 5.14 -10.73
CA ASN A 352 -13.90 5.19 -11.87
C ASN A 352 -12.63 5.98 -11.54
N ASN A 353 -12.35 6.23 -10.27
CA ASN A 353 -11.14 6.90 -9.85
C ASN A 353 -10.01 5.89 -9.58
N HIS A 354 -8.80 6.40 -9.74
CA HIS A 354 -7.56 5.64 -9.61
C HIS A 354 -6.59 6.38 -8.69
N ARG A 355 -5.65 5.65 -8.10
CA ARG A 355 -4.59 6.25 -7.28
C ARG A 355 -3.79 7.26 -8.11
N ILE A 356 -3.32 8.29 -7.45
CA ILE A 356 -2.47 9.33 -8.04
C ILE A 356 -1.05 9.09 -7.57
N ILE A 357 -0.13 8.94 -8.52
CA ILE A 357 1.27 8.59 -8.28
C ILE A 357 2.17 9.77 -8.64
N ALA A 358 3.20 9.98 -7.84
CA ALA A 358 4.31 10.90 -8.15
C ALA A 358 5.62 10.34 -7.60
N PHE A 359 6.76 10.75 -8.16
CA PHE A 359 8.08 10.29 -7.74
C PHE A 359 8.96 11.43 -7.26
N SER A 360 9.76 11.17 -6.24
CA SER A 360 10.79 12.05 -5.71
C SER A 360 12.18 11.43 -5.85
N ASN A 361 13.17 12.26 -6.21
CA ASN A 361 14.59 11.91 -6.27
C ASN A 361 15.41 12.59 -5.16
N ASP A 362 14.78 13.39 -4.33
CA ASP A 362 15.42 14.23 -3.31
C ASP A 362 14.93 13.96 -1.89
N GLY A 363 14.58 12.69 -1.62
CA GLY A 363 14.16 12.26 -0.29
C GLY A 363 12.82 12.84 0.15
N GLY A 364 11.90 13.11 -0.78
CA GLY A 364 10.54 13.59 -0.51
C GLY A 364 10.42 15.10 -0.39
N GLU A 365 11.46 15.87 -0.67
CA GLU A 365 11.39 17.34 -0.63
C GLU A 365 10.58 17.91 -1.80
N THR A 366 10.76 17.30 -2.99
CA THR A 366 10.00 17.64 -4.20
C THR A 366 9.57 16.39 -4.94
N TYR A 367 8.52 16.52 -5.72
CA TYR A 367 7.99 15.43 -6.55
C TYR A 367 7.83 15.91 -7.99
N GLY A 368 8.03 15.00 -8.93
CA GLY A 368 7.71 15.22 -10.33
C GLY A 368 6.20 15.35 -10.57
N ARG A 369 5.83 15.40 -11.85
CA ARG A 369 4.42 15.48 -12.25
C ARG A 369 3.64 14.27 -11.74
N ALA A 370 2.52 14.51 -11.06
CA ALA A 370 1.60 13.47 -10.64
C ALA A 370 0.73 13.00 -11.82
N TYR A 371 0.35 11.72 -11.79
CA TYR A 371 -0.53 11.09 -12.79
C TYR A 371 -1.43 10.02 -12.15
N LYS A 372 -2.53 9.67 -12.80
CA LYS A 372 -3.39 8.56 -12.37
C LYS A 372 -2.79 7.23 -12.80
N ASP A 373 -2.76 6.28 -11.89
CA ASP A 373 -2.38 4.89 -12.18
C ASP A 373 -3.63 4.06 -12.50
N GLU A 374 -3.88 3.85 -13.78
CA GLU A 374 -5.05 3.13 -14.27
C GLU A 374 -5.12 1.66 -13.80
N THR A 375 -4.07 1.14 -13.18
CA THR A 375 -4.02 -0.21 -12.63
C THR A 375 -4.40 -0.28 -11.14
N LEU A 376 -4.51 0.86 -10.47
CA LEU A 376 -4.85 0.97 -9.05
C LEU A 376 -6.16 1.76 -8.84
N PRO A 377 -7.31 1.10 -9.00
CA PRO A 377 -8.60 1.74 -8.76
C PRO A 377 -8.76 2.13 -7.30
N ASP A 378 -9.40 3.27 -7.06
CA ASP A 378 -9.67 3.79 -5.73
C ASP A 378 -11.04 4.47 -5.65
N PRO A 379 -11.95 3.98 -4.82
CA PRO A 379 -13.28 4.57 -4.65
C PRO A 379 -13.29 5.81 -3.73
N GLY A 380 -12.14 6.43 -3.45
CA GLY A 380 -11.99 7.50 -2.47
C GLY A 380 -11.70 6.92 -1.07
N ASN A 381 -10.62 6.15 -0.95
CA ASN A 381 -10.30 5.38 0.24
C ASN A 381 -8.86 5.60 0.72
N ASN A 382 -8.65 5.60 2.05
CA ASN A 382 -7.30 5.52 2.58
C ASN A 382 -6.76 4.10 2.39
N ALA A 383 -5.65 4.00 1.70
CA ALA A 383 -4.95 2.76 1.37
C ALA A 383 -3.52 2.83 1.88
N GLN A 384 -2.84 1.71 1.97
CA GLN A 384 -1.43 1.66 2.34
C GLN A 384 -0.61 1.00 1.25
N ILE A 385 0.54 1.60 0.92
CA ILE A 385 1.60 1.00 0.13
C ILE A 385 2.82 0.81 1.03
N THR A 386 3.48 -0.35 0.94
CA THR A 386 4.68 -0.64 1.74
C THR A 386 5.58 -1.64 1.02
N ARG A 387 6.84 -1.72 1.41
CA ARG A 387 7.76 -2.77 0.92
C ARG A 387 7.47 -4.09 1.59
N ALA A 388 7.47 -5.17 0.81
CA ALA A 388 7.32 -6.51 1.36
C ALA A 388 8.57 -6.95 2.17
N PHE A 389 9.74 -6.42 1.81
CA PHE A 389 11.03 -6.69 2.46
C PHE A 389 11.74 -5.36 2.76
N PRO A 390 11.41 -4.70 3.88
CA PRO A 390 11.96 -3.37 4.20
C PRO A 390 13.49 -3.33 4.31
N ASP A 391 14.12 -4.44 4.68
CA ASP A 391 15.57 -4.54 4.89
C ASP A 391 16.32 -5.12 3.68
N ALA A 392 15.62 -5.34 2.55
CA ALA A 392 16.27 -5.81 1.34
C ALA A 392 17.30 -4.78 0.82
N PRO A 393 18.46 -5.20 0.32
CA PRO A 393 19.49 -4.29 -0.20
C PRO A 393 19.01 -3.49 -1.41
N ILE A 394 19.55 -2.30 -1.58
CA ILE A 394 19.27 -1.42 -2.72
C ILE A 394 19.47 -2.18 -4.05
N GLY A 395 18.51 -2.05 -4.97
CA GLY A 395 18.54 -2.65 -6.30
C GLY A 395 18.37 -4.16 -6.36
N SER A 396 18.11 -4.83 -5.24
CA SER A 396 17.79 -6.26 -5.23
C SER A 396 16.35 -6.52 -5.69
N ASP A 397 16.06 -7.72 -6.18
CA ASP A 397 14.69 -8.09 -6.57
C ASP A 397 13.72 -8.06 -5.38
N ALA A 398 14.18 -8.49 -4.21
CA ALA A 398 13.38 -8.39 -3.00
C ALA A 398 13.00 -6.94 -2.65
N ALA A 399 13.88 -5.97 -2.92
CA ALA A 399 13.62 -4.56 -2.69
C ALA A 399 12.53 -3.98 -3.61
N LYS A 400 12.31 -4.58 -4.79
CA LYS A 400 11.28 -4.15 -5.75
C LYS A 400 9.87 -4.60 -5.38
N ILE A 401 9.72 -5.46 -4.37
CA ILE A 401 8.42 -6.04 -4.04
C ILE A 401 7.65 -5.11 -3.13
N LEU A 402 6.53 -4.62 -3.65
CA LEU A 402 5.60 -3.74 -2.93
C LEU A 402 4.29 -4.45 -2.66
N LEU A 403 3.66 -4.07 -1.55
CA LEU A 403 2.31 -4.47 -1.17
C LEU A 403 1.41 -3.24 -1.17
N TYR A 404 0.21 -3.38 -1.71
CA TYR A 404 -0.82 -2.36 -1.70
C TYR A 404 -2.11 -2.94 -1.11
N SER A 405 -2.63 -2.36 -0.02
CA SER A 405 -3.90 -2.75 0.60
C SER A 405 -4.94 -1.65 0.44
N SER A 406 -6.15 -2.02 0.01
CA SER A 406 -7.26 -1.10 -0.22
C SER A 406 -8.60 -1.83 -0.22
N SER A 407 -9.71 -1.07 -0.33
CA SER A 407 -10.99 -1.61 -0.78
C SER A 407 -11.03 -1.73 -2.31
N SER A 408 -11.94 -2.53 -2.84
CA SER A 408 -12.14 -2.71 -4.29
C SER A 408 -13.51 -2.19 -4.74
N GLY A 409 -13.61 -1.91 -6.04
CA GLY A 409 -14.88 -1.63 -6.70
C GLY A 409 -15.37 -0.19 -6.55
N SER A 410 -16.68 0.00 -6.66
CA SER A 410 -17.33 1.30 -6.72
C SER A 410 -17.57 1.96 -5.37
N GLY A 411 -17.13 1.35 -4.26
CA GLY A 411 -17.38 1.83 -2.91
C GLY A 411 -16.41 1.23 -1.89
N ARG A 412 -16.62 1.58 -0.62
CA ARG A 412 -15.82 1.08 0.51
C ARG A 412 -16.24 -0.33 0.89
N ALA A 413 -15.85 -1.30 0.07
CA ALA A 413 -16.17 -2.71 0.25
C ALA A 413 -15.06 -3.61 -0.31
N ASN A 414 -15.05 -4.87 0.08
CA ASN A 414 -14.18 -5.93 -0.42
C ASN A 414 -12.70 -5.58 -0.32
N GLY A 415 -12.14 -5.71 0.87
CA GLY A 415 -10.72 -5.48 1.13
C GLY A 415 -9.81 -6.41 0.35
N LEU A 416 -8.79 -5.85 -0.28
CA LEU A 416 -7.86 -6.57 -1.13
C LEU A 416 -6.40 -6.17 -0.88
N ILE A 417 -5.50 -7.06 -1.26
CA ILE A 417 -4.06 -6.79 -1.35
C ILE A 417 -3.59 -7.12 -2.76
N ARG A 418 -2.76 -6.26 -3.33
CA ARG A 418 -2.01 -6.47 -4.56
C ARG A 418 -0.52 -6.50 -4.27
N VAL A 419 0.23 -7.24 -5.08
CA VAL A 419 1.70 -7.36 -4.99
C VAL A 419 2.30 -6.83 -6.29
N SER A 420 3.30 -5.98 -6.18
CA SER A 420 4.16 -5.61 -7.31
C SER A 420 5.52 -6.26 -7.14
N TYR A 421 6.13 -6.70 -8.23
CA TYR A 421 7.48 -7.26 -8.28
C TYR A 421 8.49 -6.35 -9.00
N ASN A 422 8.06 -5.13 -9.38
CA ASN A 422 8.82 -4.19 -10.21
C ASN A 422 8.62 -2.74 -9.79
N ASP A 423 8.75 -2.46 -8.50
CA ASP A 423 8.66 -1.10 -7.94
C ASP A 423 7.33 -0.37 -8.24
N GLY A 424 6.23 -1.12 -8.39
CA GLY A 424 4.91 -0.54 -8.64
C GLY A 424 4.59 -0.25 -10.11
N GLU A 425 5.46 -0.64 -11.06
CA GLU A 425 5.17 -0.48 -12.50
C GLU A 425 4.01 -1.38 -12.97
N SER A 426 3.82 -2.51 -12.32
CA SER A 426 2.69 -3.40 -12.53
C SER A 426 2.31 -4.14 -11.26
N TRP A 427 1.04 -4.57 -11.18
CA TRP A 427 0.47 -5.21 -10.02
C TRP A 427 -0.11 -6.57 -10.39
N THR A 428 0.02 -7.54 -9.47
CA THR A 428 -0.59 -8.86 -9.61
C THR A 428 -2.11 -8.79 -9.49
N GLU A 429 -2.77 -9.91 -9.76
CA GLU A 429 -4.16 -10.08 -9.41
C GLU A 429 -4.38 -9.82 -7.91
N GLU A 430 -5.52 -9.25 -7.61
CA GLU A 430 -5.93 -8.93 -6.25
C GLU A 430 -6.23 -10.17 -5.41
N LYS A 431 -5.84 -10.14 -4.16
CA LYS A 431 -6.22 -11.15 -3.17
C LYS A 431 -7.14 -10.53 -2.12
N GLY A 432 -8.39 -10.97 -2.12
CA GLY A 432 -9.39 -10.49 -1.17
C GLY A 432 -9.17 -11.04 0.23
N PHE A 433 -9.04 -10.17 1.23
CA PHE A 433 -8.94 -10.53 2.65
C PHE A 433 -10.25 -10.31 3.40
N LYS A 434 -11.16 -9.48 2.91
CA LYS A 434 -12.46 -9.17 3.53
C LYS A 434 -13.53 -9.01 2.48
N ASN A 435 -14.65 -9.68 2.63
CA ASN A 435 -15.84 -9.50 1.80
C ASN A 435 -16.84 -8.54 2.47
N GLY A 436 -17.58 -7.79 1.67
CA GLY A 436 -18.56 -6.81 2.15
C GLY A 436 -17.92 -5.52 2.66
N ALA A 437 -18.56 -4.83 3.61
CA ALA A 437 -18.13 -3.52 4.07
C ALA A 437 -16.68 -3.55 4.57
N MET A 438 -15.85 -2.72 3.98
CA MET A 438 -14.46 -2.47 4.36
C MET A 438 -14.09 -1.07 3.87
N ALA A 439 -13.66 -0.20 4.79
CA ALA A 439 -13.28 1.15 4.46
C ALA A 439 -11.74 1.30 4.43
N TYR A 440 -11.14 1.85 5.46
CA TYR A 440 -9.72 2.10 5.52
C TYR A 440 -8.91 0.86 5.87
N SER A 441 -7.72 0.73 5.30
CA SER A 441 -6.77 -0.34 5.64
C SER A 441 -5.34 0.17 5.67
N THR A 442 -4.52 -0.46 6.52
CA THR A 442 -3.08 -0.23 6.58
C THR A 442 -2.36 -1.56 6.78
N ILE A 443 -1.27 -1.79 6.06
CA ILE A 443 -0.48 -3.02 6.08
C ILE A 443 0.97 -2.70 6.41
N GLN A 444 1.55 -3.50 7.31
CA GLN A 444 2.93 -3.39 7.79
C GLN A 444 3.66 -4.71 7.58
N ALA A 445 4.83 -4.69 6.95
CA ALA A 445 5.73 -5.83 6.95
C ALA A 445 6.29 -6.06 8.36
N LEU A 446 6.21 -7.30 8.85
CA LEU A 446 6.62 -7.67 10.19
C LEU A 446 7.96 -8.40 10.17
N SER A 447 8.88 -7.98 11.05
CA SER A 447 10.17 -8.63 11.22
C SER A 447 10.03 -10.03 11.82
N GLN A 448 11.11 -10.80 11.84
CA GLN A 448 11.13 -12.10 12.52
C GLN A 448 10.90 -11.98 14.03
N LYS A 449 11.23 -10.85 14.66
CA LYS A 449 10.92 -10.58 16.07
C LYS A 449 9.42 -10.54 16.33
N ALA A 450 8.65 -9.99 15.40
CA ALA A 450 7.19 -10.04 15.42
C ALA A 450 6.61 -11.31 14.80
N GLY A 451 7.47 -12.28 14.44
CA GLY A 451 7.12 -13.57 13.86
C GLY A 451 6.93 -13.56 12.33
N GLY A 452 7.40 -12.54 11.61
CA GLY A 452 7.37 -12.40 10.14
C GLY A 452 5.97 -12.22 9.54
N GLY A 453 5.87 -12.24 8.21
CA GLY A 453 4.62 -11.97 7.48
C GLY A 453 4.20 -10.50 7.50
N TYR A 454 2.90 -10.24 7.42
CA TYR A 454 2.37 -8.89 7.27
C TYR A 454 1.19 -8.67 8.23
N GLY A 455 1.26 -7.63 9.06
CA GLY A 455 0.16 -7.18 9.91
C GLY A 455 -0.77 -6.27 9.10
N LEU A 456 -2.06 -6.57 9.06
CA LEU A 456 -3.09 -5.81 8.38
C LEU A 456 -4.13 -5.34 9.40
N LEU A 457 -4.30 -4.02 9.50
CA LEU A 457 -5.32 -3.39 10.31
C LEU A 457 -6.32 -2.70 9.40
N TYR A 458 -7.64 -2.87 9.65
CA TYR A 458 -8.66 -2.34 8.76
C TYR A 458 -9.99 -2.07 9.47
N GLU A 459 -10.80 -1.20 8.87
CA GLU A 459 -12.19 -0.97 9.26
C GLU A 459 -13.08 -2.03 8.63
N GLY A 460 -13.70 -2.86 9.44
CA GLY A 460 -14.60 -3.93 9.02
C GLY A 460 -16.08 -3.53 9.04
N ASP A 461 -16.95 -4.53 9.20
CA ASP A 461 -18.38 -4.32 9.35
C ASP A 461 -18.65 -3.44 10.57
N ASN A 462 -19.61 -2.52 10.47
CA ASN A 462 -19.97 -1.57 11.53
C ASN A 462 -18.82 -0.69 12.03
N ASN A 463 -17.80 -0.45 11.19
CA ASN A 463 -16.56 0.26 11.56
C ASN A 463 -15.81 -0.40 12.74
N ASP A 464 -15.91 -1.70 12.89
CA ASP A 464 -15.07 -2.46 13.81
C ASP A 464 -13.60 -2.32 13.38
N ILE A 465 -12.70 -2.10 14.31
CA ILE A 465 -11.25 -2.16 14.04
C ILE A 465 -10.81 -3.61 14.10
N MET A 466 -10.37 -4.11 12.97
CA MET A 466 -10.02 -5.51 12.76
C MET A 466 -8.54 -5.66 12.45
N TYR A 467 -7.88 -6.62 13.08
CA TYR A 467 -6.51 -7.00 12.78
C TYR A 467 -6.47 -8.42 12.21
N THR A 468 -5.65 -8.64 11.20
CA THR A 468 -5.31 -9.99 10.73
C THR A 468 -3.84 -10.06 10.33
N ARG A 469 -3.26 -11.25 10.42
CA ARG A 469 -1.92 -11.52 9.93
C ARG A 469 -1.99 -12.23 8.59
N ILE A 470 -1.23 -11.73 7.63
CA ILE A 470 -1.14 -12.28 6.28
C ILE A 470 0.23 -12.93 6.10
N SER A 471 0.26 -14.16 5.61
CA SER A 471 1.51 -14.86 5.28
C SER A 471 1.95 -14.56 3.85
N ALA A 472 3.25 -14.72 3.58
CA ALA A 472 3.79 -14.66 2.23
C ALA A 472 3.23 -15.77 1.32
N ASP A 473 2.94 -16.95 1.90
CA ASP A 473 2.28 -18.06 1.19
C ASP A 473 0.90 -17.65 0.67
N TRP A 474 0.10 -17.02 1.52
CA TRP A 474 -1.23 -16.55 1.14
C TRP A 474 -1.16 -15.50 0.04
N LEU A 475 -0.15 -14.62 0.05
CA LEU A 475 0.11 -13.65 -1.01
C LEU A 475 0.74 -14.29 -2.26
N SER A 476 1.16 -15.55 -2.20
CA SER A 476 1.92 -16.24 -3.25
C SER A 476 3.23 -15.54 -3.60
N ILE A 477 3.88 -14.94 -2.59
CA ILE A 477 5.20 -14.31 -2.77
C ILE A 477 6.23 -15.42 -2.91
N ARG A 478 6.85 -15.50 -4.08
CA ARG A 478 7.89 -16.48 -4.38
C ARG A 478 9.22 -16.12 -3.71
N PRO A 479 10.19 -17.05 -3.63
CA PRO A 479 11.56 -16.72 -3.30
C PRO A 479 12.14 -15.64 -4.21
N ASN A 480 12.95 -14.74 -3.65
CA ASN A 480 13.53 -13.61 -4.36
C ASN A 480 15.00 -13.42 -4.01
N ILE A 481 15.77 -12.83 -4.91
CA ILE A 481 17.17 -12.55 -4.65
C ILE A 481 17.33 -11.24 -3.86
N THR A 482 18.31 -11.24 -2.95
CA THR A 482 18.70 -10.07 -2.16
C THR A 482 20.12 -9.61 -2.51
N LEU A 483 20.66 -9.97 -3.68
CA LEU A 483 21.91 -9.42 -4.19
C LEU A 483 21.68 -7.96 -4.60
N GLY A 484 22.32 -7.04 -3.91
CA GLY A 484 22.17 -5.61 -4.19
C GLY A 484 22.92 -5.16 -5.44
N SER A 485 22.52 -4.03 -6.01
CA SER A 485 23.13 -3.41 -7.18
C SER A 485 24.56 -2.92 -6.98
N THR A 486 25.03 -2.89 -5.72
CA THR A 486 26.38 -2.45 -5.34
C THR A 486 27.33 -3.61 -5.09
N THR A 487 26.95 -4.84 -5.41
CA THR A 487 27.80 -6.03 -5.21
C THR A 487 29.10 -5.88 -6.02
N LYS A 488 30.21 -6.01 -5.32
CA LYS A 488 31.56 -5.82 -5.88
C LYS A 488 32.26 -7.15 -6.14
N ILE A 489 32.97 -7.22 -7.24
CA ILE A 489 33.89 -8.32 -7.59
C ILE A 489 35.23 -7.74 -8.06
N ASN A 490 36.25 -8.57 -8.16
CA ASN A 490 37.46 -8.24 -8.92
C ASN A 490 37.56 -9.11 -10.19
N LEU A 491 38.51 -8.81 -11.07
CA LEU A 491 38.67 -9.50 -12.34
C LEU A 491 39.06 -11.00 -12.21
N SER A 492 39.55 -11.42 -11.04
CA SER A 492 39.87 -12.80 -10.73
C SER A 492 38.76 -13.57 -9.99
N THR A 493 37.63 -12.92 -9.71
CA THR A 493 36.52 -13.55 -9.00
C THR A 493 35.88 -14.65 -9.85
N GLN A 494 35.89 -15.89 -9.36
CA GLN A 494 35.29 -17.05 -10.02
C GLN A 494 34.03 -17.57 -9.33
N LYS A 495 33.79 -17.13 -8.11
CA LYS A 495 32.63 -17.54 -7.31
C LYS A 495 32.04 -16.35 -6.59
N ILE A 496 30.72 -16.32 -6.53
CA ILE A 496 29.95 -15.39 -5.69
C ILE A 496 28.88 -16.17 -4.93
N SER A 497 28.35 -15.59 -3.88
CA SER A 497 27.21 -16.11 -3.13
C SER A 497 25.97 -15.35 -3.56
N LEU A 498 24.93 -16.06 -4.05
CA LEU A 498 23.63 -15.48 -4.41
C LEU A 498 22.66 -15.69 -3.25
N PRO A 499 22.36 -14.68 -2.44
CA PRO A 499 21.36 -14.81 -1.38
C PRO A 499 19.95 -14.80 -1.96
N VAL A 500 19.19 -15.87 -1.66
CA VAL A 500 17.78 -16.02 -2.04
C VAL A 500 16.94 -16.10 -0.79
N VAL A 501 16.12 -15.10 -0.54
CA VAL A 501 15.16 -15.10 0.56
C VAL A 501 13.90 -15.86 0.16
N ASN A 502 13.51 -16.85 0.95
CA ASN A 502 12.27 -17.57 0.79
C ASN A 502 11.35 -17.26 1.98
N PRO A 503 10.33 -16.41 1.81
CA PRO A 503 9.42 -16.03 2.89
C PRO A 503 8.26 -17.02 3.07
N THR A 504 8.25 -18.11 2.28
CA THR A 504 7.15 -19.09 2.27
C THR A 504 7.45 -20.29 3.15
N SER A 505 6.41 -21.03 3.53
CA SER A 505 6.52 -22.30 4.24
C SER A 505 6.95 -23.47 3.33
N THR A 506 7.08 -23.22 2.03
CA THR A 506 7.45 -24.23 1.04
C THR A 506 8.97 -24.32 0.88
N LYS A 507 9.51 -25.54 0.98
CA LYS A 507 10.88 -25.87 0.64
C LYS A 507 10.94 -26.18 -0.86
N TYR A 508 11.96 -25.65 -1.57
CA TYR A 508 12.18 -25.92 -2.99
C TYR A 508 13.47 -26.70 -3.19
N GLU A 509 13.37 -27.87 -3.77
CA GLU A 509 14.51 -28.79 -3.97
C GLU A 509 14.98 -28.81 -5.42
N ASN A 510 16.21 -29.26 -5.62
CA ASN A 510 16.82 -29.40 -6.94
C ASN A 510 16.85 -28.11 -7.78
N ILE A 511 17.06 -26.99 -7.14
CA ILE A 511 17.13 -25.68 -7.79
C ILE A 511 18.51 -25.51 -8.44
N LYS A 512 18.51 -25.09 -9.70
CA LYS A 512 19.71 -24.66 -10.43
C LYS A 512 19.58 -23.21 -10.87
N VAL A 513 20.71 -22.54 -10.88
CA VAL A 513 20.86 -21.21 -11.49
C VAL A 513 21.64 -21.35 -12.79
N THR A 514 21.14 -20.76 -13.87
CA THR A 514 21.81 -20.75 -15.20
C THR A 514 21.68 -19.36 -15.80
N SER A 515 22.77 -18.85 -16.40
CA SER A 515 22.70 -17.63 -17.19
C SER A 515 22.00 -17.84 -18.52
N ILE A 516 21.39 -16.80 -19.05
CA ILE A 516 20.64 -16.75 -20.31
C ILE A 516 21.47 -15.98 -21.34
N ASN A 517 21.30 -16.32 -22.61
CA ASN A 517 22.17 -15.94 -23.78
C ASN A 517 22.43 -14.44 -24.06
N THR A 518 22.16 -13.51 -23.14
CA THR A 518 22.39 -12.06 -23.32
C THR A 518 23.14 -11.43 -22.13
N SER A 519 24.04 -12.19 -21.53
CA SER A 519 24.71 -11.78 -20.29
C SER A 519 26.13 -11.29 -20.55
N ASP A 520 26.58 -10.27 -19.84
CA ASP A 520 27.97 -9.78 -19.89
C ASP A 520 28.93 -10.80 -19.26
N PHE A 521 28.42 -11.70 -18.41
CA PHE A 521 29.20 -12.80 -17.82
C PHE A 521 28.32 -14.05 -17.68
N THR A 522 28.94 -15.23 -17.56
CA THR A 522 28.20 -16.46 -17.27
C THR A 522 28.10 -16.73 -15.80
N ALA A 523 26.97 -17.31 -15.38
CA ALA A 523 26.73 -17.74 -14.03
C ALA A 523 26.01 -19.08 -13.98
N SER A 524 26.46 -19.97 -13.11
CA SER A 524 25.83 -21.28 -12.92
C SER A 524 25.98 -21.78 -11.49
N SER A 525 25.09 -22.65 -11.05
CA SER A 525 25.18 -23.34 -9.77
C SER A 525 25.06 -24.86 -9.93
N ASP A 526 25.60 -25.59 -8.99
CA ASP A 526 25.17 -26.95 -8.73
C ASP A 526 23.72 -26.97 -8.20
N SER A 527 23.09 -28.15 -8.10
CA SER A 527 21.74 -28.27 -7.55
C SER A 527 21.75 -27.95 -6.06
N VAL A 528 20.84 -27.06 -5.65
CA VAL A 528 20.71 -26.64 -4.24
C VAL A 528 19.26 -26.74 -3.78
N THR A 529 19.07 -26.65 -2.46
CA THR A 529 17.76 -26.56 -1.84
C THR A 529 17.56 -25.15 -1.30
N ILE A 530 16.41 -24.53 -1.58
CA ILE A 530 15.98 -23.27 -0.99
C ILE A 530 15.06 -23.62 0.18
N GLU A 531 15.53 -23.40 1.40
CA GLU A 531 14.82 -23.73 2.63
C GLU A 531 13.64 -22.80 2.89
N ALA A 532 12.58 -23.34 3.50
CA ALA A 532 11.39 -22.58 3.90
C ALA A 532 11.71 -21.54 4.98
N ASN A 533 11.12 -20.34 4.87
CA ASN A 533 11.24 -19.23 5.84
C ASN A 533 12.69 -18.83 6.16
N LYS A 534 13.60 -18.99 5.19
CA LYS A 534 15.03 -18.70 5.35
C LYS A 534 15.63 -18.01 4.14
N THR A 535 16.79 -17.41 4.33
CA THR A 535 17.67 -17.00 3.23
C THR A 535 18.64 -18.14 2.96
N THR A 536 18.66 -18.60 1.71
CA THR A 536 19.63 -19.61 1.21
C THR A 536 20.68 -18.89 0.38
N TYR A 537 21.95 -19.16 0.68
CA TYR A 537 23.09 -18.61 -0.06
C TYR A 537 23.52 -19.63 -1.12
N ILE A 538 23.20 -19.37 -2.39
CA ILE A 538 23.52 -20.23 -3.52
C ILE A 538 24.93 -19.92 -4.03
N PRO A 539 25.89 -20.87 -3.99
CA PRO A 539 27.21 -20.66 -4.57
C PRO A 539 27.09 -20.60 -6.09
N LEU A 540 27.40 -19.47 -6.71
CA LEU A 540 27.48 -19.32 -8.15
C LEU A 540 28.92 -19.40 -8.62
N LYS A 541 29.19 -20.24 -9.64
CA LYS A 541 30.40 -20.18 -10.47
C LYS A 541 30.14 -19.08 -11.50
N ILE A 542 31.06 -18.12 -11.61
CA ILE A 542 30.98 -17.02 -12.57
C ILE A 542 32.24 -17.01 -13.48
N GLU A 543 32.04 -16.60 -14.72
CA GLU A 543 33.12 -16.36 -15.65
C GLU A 543 33.06 -14.90 -16.13
N VAL A 544 33.97 -14.11 -15.61
CA VAL A 544 34.10 -12.68 -15.97
C VAL A 544 34.83 -12.62 -17.32
N PRO A 545 34.34 -11.87 -18.33
CA PRO A 545 34.97 -11.78 -19.63
C PRO A 545 36.37 -11.14 -19.52
N LYS A 546 37.30 -11.63 -20.31
CA LYS A 546 38.68 -11.12 -20.37
C LYS A 546 38.78 -9.65 -20.81
N THR A 547 37.74 -9.12 -21.40
CA THR A 547 37.62 -7.71 -21.83
C THR A 547 37.19 -6.77 -20.69
N ALA A 548 36.70 -7.32 -19.57
CA ALA A 548 36.25 -6.51 -18.44
C ALA A 548 37.38 -5.72 -17.80
N LYS A 549 37.06 -4.51 -17.32
CA LYS A 549 37.99 -3.57 -16.68
C LYS A 549 37.48 -3.15 -15.32
N VAL A 550 38.39 -2.71 -14.45
CA VAL A 550 38.02 -2.04 -13.20
C VAL A 550 37.17 -0.82 -13.52
N GLY A 551 36.04 -0.71 -12.84
CA GLY A 551 35.00 0.31 -13.06
C GLY A 551 33.82 -0.18 -13.89
N ASP A 552 33.92 -1.33 -14.56
CA ASP A 552 32.83 -1.87 -15.35
C ASP A 552 31.68 -2.34 -14.44
N LYS A 553 30.46 -2.19 -14.95
CA LYS A 553 29.24 -2.72 -14.40
C LYS A 553 28.76 -3.85 -15.30
N LEU A 554 28.90 -5.08 -14.84
CA LEU A 554 28.54 -6.28 -15.57
C LEU A 554 27.15 -6.76 -15.16
N THR A 555 26.34 -7.20 -16.12
CA THR A 555 25.01 -7.73 -15.90
C THR A 555 24.89 -9.15 -16.44
N ALA A 556 24.15 -10.00 -15.72
CA ALA A 556 23.77 -11.31 -16.20
C ALA A 556 22.29 -11.56 -15.95
N LYS A 557 21.58 -11.92 -17.02
CA LYS A 557 20.23 -12.46 -16.90
C LYS A 557 20.35 -13.93 -16.53
N ILE A 558 19.78 -14.31 -15.38
CA ILE A 558 19.81 -15.65 -14.84
C ILE A 558 18.40 -16.24 -14.74
N ARG A 559 18.31 -17.56 -14.86
CA ARG A 559 17.12 -18.35 -14.53
C ARG A 559 17.40 -19.16 -13.29
N ILE A 560 16.48 -19.09 -12.32
CA ILE A 560 16.47 -19.90 -11.10
C ILE A 560 15.30 -20.85 -11.23
N ALA A 561 15.56 -22.16 -11.35
CA ALA A 561 14.49 -23.11 -11.62
C ALA A 561 14.79 -24.50 -11.04
N SER A 562 13.72 -25.25 -10.77
CA SER A 562 13.80 -26.68 -10.44
C SER A 562 14.38 -27.45 -11.65
N ALA A 563 15.38 -28.30 -11.38
CA ALA A 563 16.13 -29.00 -12.43
C ALA A 563 15.34 -30.15 -13.08
N ASN A 564 14.37 -30.72 -12.39
CA ASN A 564 13.55 -31.83 -12.86
C ASN A 564 12.11 -31.37 -13.10
N LYS A 565 11.66 -31.48 -14.34
CA LYS A 565 10.22 -31.59 -14.64
C LYS A 565 9.80 -33.02 -14.29
N ASN A 566 9.58 -33.31 -13.04
CA ASN A 566 8.93 -34.57 -12.69
C ASN A 566 7.50 -34.51 -13.18
N GLN A 567 7.05 -35.54 -13.86
CA GLN A 567 5.68 -35.73 -14.32
C GLN A 567 4.69 -35.87 -13.15
N ASP A 568 5.21 -35.94 -11.93
CA ASP A 568 4.42 -35.99 -10.70
C ASP A 568 4.10 -34.57 -10.24
N ARG A 569 2.85 -34.14 -10.42
CA ARG A 569 2.30 -32.81 -10.11
C ARG A 569 2.31 -32.48 -8.60
N SER A 570 2.95 -33.29 -7.77
CA SER A 570 3.04 -33.09 -6.32
C SER A 570 4.20 -32.21 -5.86
N SER A 571 5.20 -31.95 -6.72
CA SER A 571 6.33 -31.07 -6.37
C SER A 571 6.06 -29.63 -6.74
N THR A 572 6.22 -28.74 -5.79
CA THR A 572 6.13 -27.28 -6.01
C THR A 572 7.29 -26.84 -6.89
N GLU A 573 7.00 -26.56 -8.17
CA GLU A 573 8.01 -26.09 -9.11
C GLU A 573 8.30 -24.61 -8.86
N LEU A 574 9.59 -24.26 -8.81
CA LEU A 574 10.05 -22.87 -8.81
C LEU A 574 10.67 -22.58 -10.18
N SER A 575 10.27 -21.50 -10.84
CA SER A 575 10.92 -21.03 -12.05
C SER A 575 10.69 -19.52 -12.22
N PHE A 576 11.76 -18.76 -12.24
CA PHE A 576 11.72 -17.33 -12.56
C PHE A 576 13.05 -16.85 -13.11
N GLU A 577 13.01 -15.73 -13.83
CA GLU A 577 14.18 -15.05 -14.40
C GLU A 577 14.39 -13.72 -13.69
N THR A 578 15.66 -13.35 -13.56
CA THR A 578 16.06 -12.07 -12.98
C THR A 578 17.40 -11.62 -13.53
N THR A 579 17.78 -10.37 -13.27
CA THR A 579 19.08 -9.81 -13.67
C THR A 579 19.91 -9.53 -12.43
N ILE A 580 21.13 -10.04 -12.38
CA ILE A 580 22.11 -9.69 -11.36
C ILE A 580 23.14 -8.73 -11.93
N THR A 581 23.60 -7.80 -11.09
CA THR A 581 24.57 -6.78 -11.45
C THR A 581 25.78 -6.84 -10.52
N LEU A 582 26.99 -6.83 -11.12
CA LEU A 582 28.25 -6.88 -10.41
C LEU A 582 29.12 -5.68 -10.84
N ASN A 583 29.76 -5.03 -9.86
CA ASN A 583 30.67 -3.91 -10.13
C ASN A 583 32.12 -4.39 -9.99
N VAL A 584 32.90 -4.21 -11.04
CA VAL A 584 34.32 -4.63 -11.07
C VAL A 584 35.17 -3.59 -10.33
N THR A 585 35.89 -4.01 -9.30
CA THR A 585 36.76 -3.15 -8.48
C THR A 585 38.19 -3.64 -8.49
N SER A 586 39.12 -2.79 -8.06
CA SER A 586 40.54 -3.13 -7.89
C SER A 586 40.83 -3.86 -6.57
N GLU A 587 39.89 -3.96 -5.65
CA GLU A 587 40.07 -4.53 -4.32
C GLU A 587 40.22 -6.05 -4.36
N THR A 588 41.30 -6.57 -3.74
CA THR A 588 41.64 -7.99 -3.65
C THR A 588 41.02 -8.68 -2.42
N LYS A 589 40.07 -8.06 -1.72
CA LYS A 589 39.41 -8.71 -0.60
C LYS A 589 38.39 -9.74 -1.07
N ASP A 590 38.60 -10.97 -0.65
CA ASP A 590 37.66 -12.09 -0.85
C ASP A 590 36.24 -11.68 -0.50
N SER A 591 35.37 -11.67 -1.51
CA SER A 591 33.93 -11.37 -1.35
C SER A 591 33.17 -12.48 -0.63
N SER A 592 33.86 -13.48 -0.08
CA SER A 592 33.26 -14.60 0.66
C SER A 592 32.79 -14.24 2.06
N THR A 593 33.05 -12.98 2.54
CA THR A 593 32.73 -12.58 3.93
C THR A 593 32.14 -11.17 4.05
N GLN A 594 31.28 -10.77 3.15
CA GLN A 594 30.40 -9.64 3.44
C GLN A 594 29.03 -10.16 3.85
N THR A 595 29.02 -10.85 4.97
CA THR A 595 27.85 -10.99 5.83
C THR A 595 27.94 -9.85 6.85
N ASP A 596 27.13 -8.82 6.67
CA ASP A 596 26.69 -8.07 7.83
C ASP A 596 25.96 -9.07 8.73
N PRO A 597 26.43 -9.35 9.96
CA PRO A 597 25.78 -10.33 10.79
C PRO A 597 24.44 -9.79 11.24
N LEU A 598 23.36 -10.45 10.83
CA LEU A 598 22.14 -10.44 11.63
C LEU A 598 22.50 -10.93 13.04
N PRO A 599 22.06 -10.28 14.11
CA PRO A 599 22.45 -10.64 15.47
C PRO A 599 22.10 -12.09 15.77
N ASN A 600 23.12 -12.84 16.08
CA ASN A 600 23.06 -14.25 16.48
C ASN A 600 22.37 -14.34 17.84
N ASN A 601 21.19 -14.93 17.88
CA ASN A 601 20.57 -15.35 19.14
C ASN A 601 21.32 -16.58 19.66
N GLN A 602 22.31 -16.36 20.49
CA GLN A 602 22.75 -17.37 21.46
C GLN A 602 22.01 -17.14 22.77
N SER A 603 21.23 -18.13 23.14
CA SER A 603 20.66 -18.28 24.46
C SER A 603 21.78 -18.39 25.51
N HIS A 604 21.90 -17.41 26.40
CA HIS A 604 22.64 -17.54 27.62
C HIS A 604 21.68 -17.93 28.75
N THR A 605 21.90 -19.14 29.24
CA THR A 605 21.41 -19.59 30.55
C THR A 605 22.16 -18.85 31.62
N ASP A 606 21.42 -18.20 32.51
CA ASP A 606 21.92 -17.60 33.74
C ASP A 606 22.55 -18.63 34.69
N THR A 607 23.76 -18.33 35.12
CA THR A 607 24.24 -18.78 36.41
C THR A 607 24.91 -17.58 37.12
N GLN A 608 24.25 -17.16 38.19
CA GLN A 608 24.74 -16.18 39.15
C GLN A 608 25.99 -16.67 39.88
N THR A 609 27.01 -15.80 39.98
CA THR A 609 27.79 -15.64 41.22
C THR A 609 28.39 -14.25 41.23
N GLY A 610 28.11 -13.52 42.30
CA GLY A 610 28.52 -12.14 42.53
C GLY A 610 29.96 -11.96 42.96
N LYS A 611 30.40 -10.72 42.79
CA LYS A 611 31.21 -9.93 43.73
C LYS A 611 31.62 -8.59 43.03
N ASP A 612 31.15 -7.47 43.57
CA ASP A 612 31.82 -6.18 43.54
C ASP A 612 33.07 -6.24 44.46
N PRO A 613 34.06 -5.32 44.45
CA PRO A 613 33.92 -3.85 44.33
C PRO A 613 35.10 -3.04 43.69
N GLU A 614 34.91 -1.72 43.68
CA GLU A 614 35.85 -0.60 43.82
C GLU A 614 36.42 0.12 42.59
N THR A 615 35.91 1.34 42.47
CA THR A 615 36.53 2.66 42.27
C THR A 615 38.01 2.78 41.85
N THR A 616 38.27 3.58 40.81
CA THR A 616 39.18 4.72 40.89
C THR A 616 39.02 5.69 39.72
N GLN A 617 38.93 6.97 40.10
CA GLN A 617 39.03 8.19 39.27
C GLN A 617 40.42 8.37 38.67
N SER A 618 40.50 8.97 37.48
CA SER A 618 41.49 10.03 37.26
C SER A 618 41.13 10.86 36.01
N GLU A 619 41.01 12.12 36.28
CA GLU A 619 40.98 13.26 35.35
C GLU A 619 42.29 13.42 34.62
N LYS A 620 42.24 14.13 33.49
CA LYS A 620 43.06 15.29 32.99
C LYS A 620 43.19 15.16 31.48
N GLU A 621 42.95 16.13 30.81
CA GLU A 621 43.22 17.53 30.48
C GLU A 621 43.50 17.71 28.98
N ILE A 622 42.74 18.57 28.38
CA ILE A 622 43.03 19.70 27.49
C ILE A 622 44.28 19.62 26.59
N ASN A 623 44.07 19.77 25.26
CA ASN A 623 44.80 20.80 24.53
C ASN A 623 44.08 21.26 23.25
N LYS A 624 43.95 22.58 23.17
CA LYS A 624 43.61 23.39 22.00
C LYS A 624 44.80 23.39 21.02
N ASN A 625 44.54 23.43 19.72
CA ASN A 625 45.07 24.48 18.85
C ASN A 625 44.55 24.42 17.41
N ASN A 626 43.93 25.51 17.05
CA ASN A 626 44.13 26.44 15.93
C ASN A 626 44.13 25.98 14.47
N ASN A 627 43.12 26.51 13.79
CA ASN A 627 43.15 27.28 12.53
C ASN A 627 44.10 26.86 11.40
N LYS A 628 43.44 26.55 10.24
CA LYS A 628 43.66 27.41 9.05
C LYS A 628 42.59 27.17 8.00
N GLN A 629 41.95 28.25 7.61
CA GLN A 629 41.18 28.43 6.38
C GLN A 629 41.97 27.97 5.16
N ASN A 630 41.32 27.29 4.24
CA ASN A 630 41.55 27.54 2.82
C ASN A 630 40.25 27.37 2.06
N SER A 631 39.75 28.51 1.61
CA SER A 631 38.78 28.69 0.55
C SER A 631 39.39 28.21 -0.77
N SER A 632 38.68 27.33 -1.47
CA SER A 632 38.78 27.24 -2.91
C SER A 632 37.40 27.09 -3.48
N THR A 633 36.90 28.22 -3.93
CA THR A 633 35.85 28.40 -4.92
C THR A 633 36.21 27.61 -6.16
N PHE A 634 35.35 26.66 -6.52
CA PHE A 634 35.26 26.19 -7.90
C PHE A 634 33.87 26.54 -8.43
N ASN A 635 33.90 27.59 -9.28
CA ASN A 635 32.85 27.84 -10.27
C ASN A 635 32.81 26.66 -11.23
N ILE A 636 31.64 26.07 -11.41
CA ILE A 636 31.27 25.38 -12.66
C ILE A 636 30.05 26.09 -13.18
N ASP A 637 30.31 26.90 -14.20
CA ASP A 637 29.34 27.58 -15.03
C ASP A 637 28.45 26.58 -15.79
N LYS A 638 27.20 27.00 -15.88
CA LYS A 638 26.36 27.08 -17.08
C LYS A 638 26.80 26.20 -18.27
N GLU A 639 26.14 25.09 -18.41
CA GLU A 639 25.76 24.55 -19.73
C GLU A 639 24.76 23.41 -19.53
N TYR A 640 23.48 23.75 -19.54
CA TYR A 640 22.33 22.90 -19.91
C TYR A 640 21.03 23.70 -19.79
N SER A 641 20.95 24.77 -20.58
CA SER A 641 19.64 25.40 -20.86
C SER A 641 19.65 26.10 -22.19
N GLN A 642 19.66 25.33 -23.26
CA GLN A 642 19.23 25.79 -24.59
C GLN A 642 19.10 24.56 -25.50
N ASN A 643 17.90 24.02 -25.56
CA ASN A 643 17.35 23.35 -26.73
C ASN A 643 15.98 22.77 -26.31
N TYR A 644 14.98 23.63 -26.42
CA TYR A 644 13.59 23.31 -26.70
C TYR A 644 12.78 24.63 -26.60
N ARG A 645 13.09 25.49 -27.54
CA ARG A 645 12.17 26.59 -27.94
C ARG A 645 12.32 26.73 -29.43
N LYS A 646 11.43 26.10 -30.16
CA LYS A 646 10.93 26.60 -31.46
C LYS A 646 9.70 25.80 -31.86
N ASP A 647 8.77 26.60 -32.35
CA ASP A 647 7.62 26.28 -33.16
C ASP A 647 6.34 25.92 -32.39
N TYR A 648 5.56 26.97 -32.16
CA TYR A 648 4.21 27.11 -32.71
C TYR A 648 3.72 28.51 -32.38
N SER A 649 3.85 29.42 -33.38
CA SER A 649 3.13 30.68 -33.43
C SER A 649 2.11 30.62 -34.58
N ASN A 650 0.94 31.15 -34.26
CA ASN A 650 -0.10 31.67 -35.19
C ASN A 650 -0.99 30.68 -35.94
N THR A 651 -2.27 30.71 -35.60
CA THR A 651 -3.31 31.31 -36.44
C THR A 651 -4.63 31.45 -35.68
N ASP A 652 -5.04 32.67 -35.52
CA ASP A 652 -6.32 33.37 -35.71
C ASP A 652 -7.67 32.64 -35.56
N ASP A 653 -8.42 33.27 -34.68
CA ASP A 653 -9.78 33.83 -34.85
C ASP A 653 -10.92 32.96 -35.40
N SER A 654 -11.90 32.72 -34.54
CA SER A 654 -13.30 33.07 -34.83
C SER A 654 -14.22 32.81 -33.62
N ARG A 655 -14.86 33.90 -33.21
CA ARG A 655 -15.97 33.99 -32.27
C ARG A 655 -17.18 33.21 -32.76
N THR A 656 -17.84 32.49 -31.84
CA THR A 656 -19.32 32.44 -31.83
C THR A 656 -19.82 32.27 -30.40
N ASN A 657 -20.57 33.27 -29.97
CA ASN A 657 -21.37 33.31 -28.76
C ASN A 657 -22.53 32.29 -28.85
N TYR A 658 -22.76 31.50 -27.82
CA TYR A 658 -24.09 30.98 -27.50
C TYR A 658 -24.43 31.27 -26.05
N HIS A 659 -25.41 32.13 -25.87
CA HIS A 659 -26.17 32.30 -24.64
C HIS A 659 -27.08 31.10 -24.40
N TYR A 660 -27.04 30.56 -23.21
CA TYR A 660 -28.14 29.76 -22.66
C TYR A 660 -28.54 30.30 -21.28
N SER A 661 -29.76 30.83 -21.24
CA SER A 661 -30.46 31.19 -20.01
C SER A 661 -31.03 29.98 -19.33
N SER A 662 -30.73 29.77 -18.06
CA SER A 662 -31.41 28.81 -17.21
C SER A 662 -32.33 29.56 -16.22
N LYS A 663 -33.61 29.35 -16.38
CA LYS A 663 -34.62 29.71 -15.37
C LYS A 663 -34.61 28.63 -14.27
N ALA A 664 -34.37 29.06 -13.04
CA ALA A 664 -34.59 28.27 -11.85
C ALA A 664 -36.09 28.15 -11.56
N LYS A 665 -36.55 26.97 -11.26
CA LYS A 665 -37.79 26.74 -10.48
C LYS A 665 -37.39 26.26 -9.09
N GLN A 666 -37.80 27.07 -8.12
CA GLN A 666 -37.90 26.68 -6.72
C GLN A 666 -39.17 25.84 -6.54
N ASP A 667 -39.05 24.69 -5.95
CA ASP A 667 -40.15 24.01 -5.29
C ASP A 667 -39.80 23.79 -3.83
N ASN A 668 -40.58 24.48 -3.01
CA ASN A 668 -40.66 24.32 -1.56
C ASN A 668 -41.37 22.99 -1.23
N TYR A 669 -40.84 22.20 -0.32
CA TYR A 669 -41.63 21.26 0.46
C TYR A 669 -41.39 21.45 1.93
N SER A 670 -42.50 21.78 2.60
CA SER A 670 -42.67 21.90 4.05
C SER A 670 -42.70 20.53 4.71
N ILE A 671 -42.17 20.54 5.92
CA ILE A 671 -42.18 19.43 6.88
C ILE A 671 -43.54 19.46 7.59
N ASP A 672 -44.22 18.32 7.66
CA ASP A 672 -45.22 18.07 8.69
C ASP A 672 -44.88 16.76 9.44
N ASN A 673 -44.81 16.93 10.77
CA ASN A 673 -44.79 15.85 11.73
C ASN A 673 -46.19 15.23 11.88
N GLU A 674 -46.26 13.92 11.92
CA GLU A 674 -47.26 13.27 12.77
C GLU A 674 -46.84 11.89 13.25
N ASN A 675 -46.96 11.71 14.54
CA ASN A 675 -46.89 10.49 15.33
C ASN A 675 -47.90 9.45 14.86
N ASN A 676 -47.54 8.18 14.88
CA ASN A 676 -48.45 7.15 15.40
C ASN A 676 -47.73 5.86 15.81
N ASP A 677 -47.80 5.59 17.09
CA ASP A 677 -47.61 4.29 17.71
C ASP A 677 -48.60 3.25 17.19
N LYS A 678 -48.12 2.04 16.96
CA LYS A 678 -48.88 0.80 17.28
C LYS A 678 -47.98 -0.42 17.38
N HIS A 679 -48.01 -1.03 18.56
CA HIS A 679 -47.63 -2.39 18.89
C HIS A 679 -48.14 -3.45 17.92
N TYR A 680 -47.30 -4.44 17.61
CA TYR A 680 -47.69 -5.84 17.59
C TYR A 680 -46.51 -6.77 17.86
N SER A 681 -46.67 -7.56 18.88
CA SER A 681 -45.86 -8.71 19.28
C SER A 681 -46.17 -9.95 18.39
N LYS A 682 -45.18 -10.76 18.03
CA LYS A 682 -45.05 -12.19 18.36
C LYS A 682 -43.97 -12.90 17.51
N SER A 683 -43.09 -13.49 18.25
CA SER A 683 -42.50 -14.84 18.18
C SER A 683 -42.21 -15.51 16.81
N GLY A 684 -40.98 -15.96 16.64
CA GLY A 684 -40.70 -17.05 15.72
C GLY A 684 -39.21 -17.26 15.41
N ASN A 685 -38.59 -18.13 16.15
CA ASN A 685 -37.48 -19.02 15.84
C ASN A 685 -36.23 -18.51 15.08
N ALA A 686 -35.16 -18.46 15.83
CA ALA A 686 -33.79 -18.43 15.38
C ALA A 686 -33.44 -19.67 14.57
N LEU A 687 -32.99 -19.47 13.34
CA LEU A 687 -32.14 -20.40 12.61
C LEU A 687 -30.85 -19.66 12.31
N ALA A 688 -29.82 -19.98 13.10
CA ALA A 688 -28.46 -19.56 12.86
C ALA A 688 -27.99 -20.13 11.51
N LYS A 689 -27.93 -19.30 10.47
CA LYS A 689 -27.22 -19.63 9.25
C LYS A 689 -25.76 -19.22 9.41
N ASN A 690 -24.91 -20.21 9.65
CA ASN A 690 -23.47 -20.09 9.44
C ASN A 690 -23.20 -19.59 8.02
N ARG A 691 -22.76 -18.35 7.87
CA ARG A 691 -22.24 -17.81 6.62
C ARG A 691 -20.77 -18.24 6.49
N GLY A 692 -20.53 -19.29 5.71
CA GLY A 692 -19.20 -19.68 5.29
C GLY A 692 -18.59 -18.66 4.32
N MET A 693 -17.28 -18.43 4.44
CA MET A 693 -16.52 -17.56 3.55
C MET A 693 -16.48 -18.06 2.11
N MET A 694 -16.67 -17.15 1.15
CA MET A 694 -16.40 -17.41 -0.27
C MET A 694 -14.89 -17.51 -0.51
N GLN A 695 -14.48 -18.62 -1.09
CA GLN A 695 -13.13 -18.75 -1.67
C GLN A 695 -13.15 -18.40 -3.16
N LYS A 696 -12.23 -17.56 -3.57
CA LYS A 696 -11.99 -17.25 -4.98
C LYS A 696 -11.18 -18.37 -5.63
N THR A 697 -11.82 -19.31 -6.29
CA THR A 697 -11.20 -20.02 -7.41
C THR A 697 -11.83 -19.42 -8.67
N GLY A 698 -11.30 -18.27 -9.10
CA GLY A 698 -11.81 -17.56 -10.25
C GLY A 698 -11.00 -17.91 -11.49
N ILE A 699 -11.67 -18.14 -12.59
CA ILE A 699 -11.07 -18.13 -13.92
C ILE A 699 -11.28 -16.73 -14.49
N ASN A 700 -10.19 -16.04 -14.79
CA ASN A 700 -10.25 -14.83 -15.59
C ASN A 700 -10.55 -15.21 -17.04
N THR A 701 -11.80 -15.09 -17.47
CA THR A 701 -12.16 -15.20 -18.89
C THR A 701 -11.96 -13.83 -19.53
N THR A 702 -10.77 -13.61 -20.08
CA THR A 702 -10.54 -12.52 -21.04
C THR A 702 -10.98 -12.96 -22.42
N ILE A 703 -11.90 -12.23 -23.04
CA ILE A 703 -12.26 -12.44 -24.47
C ILE A 703 -11.51 -11.35 -25.25
N PRO A 704 -10.42 -11.67 -25.94
CA PRO A 704 -9.77 -10.71 -26.84
C PRO A 704 -10.74 -10.35 -27.97
N TYR A 705 -10.90 -9.08 -28.25
CA TYR A 705 -11.74 -8.57 -29.33
C TYR A 705 -11.39 -9.21 -30.70
N ALA A 706 -10.09 -9.55 -30.90
CA ALA A 706 -9.63 -10.27 -32.09
C ALA A 706 -10.32 -11.64 -32.29
N LEU A 707 -10.57 -12.37 -31.19
CA LEU A 707 -11.28 -13.64 -31.25
C LEU A 707 -12.78 -13.44 -31.56
N MET A 708 -13.37 -12.35 -31.07
CA MET A 708 -14.72 -11.95 -31.39
C MET A 708 -14.91 -11.57 -32.86
N LEU A 709 -13.94 -10.81 -33.43
CA LEU A 709 -13.94 -10.50 -34.87
C LEU A 709 -13.71 -11.71 -35.74
N LEU A 710 -12.88 -12.65 -35.31
CA LEU A 710 -12.66 -13.91 -36.03
C LEU A 710 -13.92 -14.76 -36.07
N LEU A 711 -14.66 -14.86 -34.96
CA LEU A 711 -15.95 -15.58 -34.89
C LEU A 711 -17.04 -14.90 -35.73
N ILE A 712 -17.07 -13.57 -35.78
CA ILE A 712 -17.98 -12.80 -36.64
C ILE A 712 -17.61 -12.97 -38.12
N ALA A 713 -16.32 -12.96 -38.46
CA ALA A 713 -15.85 -13.20 -39.84
C ALA A 713 -16.15 -14.62 -40.32
N ILE A 714 -16.03 -15.63 -39.48
CA ILE A 714 -16.37 -17.02 -39.78
C ILE A 714 -17.87 -17.19 -39.98
N SER A 715 -18.70 -16.54 -39.16
CA SER A 715 -20.18 -16.61 -39.32
C SER A 715 -20.68 -15.91 -40.60
N THR A 716 -20.07 -14.77 -40.99
CA THR A 716 -20.39 -14.08 -42.26
C THR A 716 -19.87 -14.84 -43.48
N ALA A 717 -18.73 -15.52 -43.40
CA ALA A 717 -18.25 -16.40 -44.47
C ALA A 717 -19.17 -17.63 -44.65
N LEU A 718 -19.63 -18.23 -43.56
CA LEU A 718 -20.61 -19.35 -43.59
C LEU A 718 -21.98 -18.93 -44.14
N MET A 719 -22.46 -17.72 -43.83
CA MET A 719 -23.70 -17.20 -44.45
C MET A 719 -23.52 -16.91 -45.98
N LYS A 720 -22.40 -16.37 -46.41
CA LYS A 720 -22.10 -16.20 -47.83
C LYS A 720 -22.01 -17.51 -48.60
N LEU A 721 -21.43 -18.57 -48.01
CA LEU A 721 -21.40 -19.90 -48.59
C LEU A 721 -22.79 -20.57 -48.67
N LYS A 722 -23.68 -20.26 -47.76
CA LYS A 722 -25.06 -20.79 -47.77
C LYS A 722 -25.95 -20.11 -48.83
N ASN A 723 -25.64 -18.85 -49.19
CA ASN A 723 -26.38 -18.10 -50.26
C ASN A 723 -25.79 -18.30 -51.66
N MET A 724 -24.70 -19.08 -51.80
CA MET A 724 -24.11 -19.44 -53.10
C MET A 724 -24.53 -20.86 -53.56
N LYS A 725 -25.46 -21.50 -52.88
CA LYS A 725 -26.01 -22.81 -53.28
C LYS A 725 -27.54 -22.74 -53.45
N TYR A 726 -28.01 -21.77 -54.24
CA TYR A 726 -29.31 -21.84 -54.92
C TYR A 726 -29.18 -21.02 -56.21
#